data_0afc60cca05cee94de285f3bf619e336
#
_entry.id   0afc60cca05cee94de285f3bf619e336
#
_cell.length_a   1.000
_cell.length_b   1.000
_cell.length_c   1.000
_cell.angle_alpha   90.00
_cell.angle_beta   90.00
_cell.angle_gamma   90.00
#
_symmetry.space_group_name_H-M   'P 1'
#
loop_
_entity.id
_entity.type
_entity.pdbx_description
1 polymer ?
#
loop_
_entity_poly.entity_id
_entity_poly.type
_entity_poly.pdbx_seq_one_letter_code
_entity_poly.pdbx_strand_id
1 'polypeptide(L)'
;MRQLIAILTLIPVGVVAAPIVPGLHGKHGLDQMHQGRLLITELRCAGCHASDTVKHKKGPDLSAVGSRVNPDYIQKFIVSPHSTDPGTQMPDLLAGNPKRHEIAEALTHYLVSRSGKPFDAGVVKQEEVDAGKKLFERIGCVNCHLPDKGDRLSHVSSKYGIDSLTEFLFQPRHARPSGRMPDMNLTRAEAKSIASFLIGLKARESSEFKVEAAKVAIGVKYFEQLNCASCHNLPGKKGKLVLEMTKLRAGVGCLSVKPKGVPFFNLSAAQRAAMGKALAGIGKPLGEKAQIQQTLVAFNCIACHTRDGAGGVSNAMFKHFGTDEEGLGNPARIPPTLDGAGAKLRPEWMRKVFFDAETVRPYMHTRMPQFGEANLRHLPALFEKVDRLPKKVELPEPKRDDRRKYREGGHLLVGDKGLNCIACHNFNGKTSPGLKGIDLLNSFERLQPSWFVHFMKNPQQYRPGIVMPNYWPGGEAVRKDVLEGNADEQVRALWHYFSLGRSARDPSGIRSVGTDLKVTDRVRVYRGRSRIAGYRGIAVGFPGGLNYAFNAEYGSLSGLWSGDFVSVGWGGQGAGNFNPRARPIELAQDVAFYRLAKDDEPWPLLPKMDKENPVNPDPLYPRNRGYQFKGYQLDANGVPTFMYRTGAVEVDDTPRAVVTNSMHGLVRTIRFESAKDETVHFRALTGKVRQLTPTQFSADAVKLWVPVGTALLRGEGAQKELLLKLKLPKGKSKIQIRYELLR
;
A
#
# COMPACT_ATOMS: atom_id res chain seq x y z
N MET A 1 52.92 45.35 27.86
CA MET A 1 53.03 44.07 27.21
C MET A 1 51.66 43.66 26.76
N ARG A 2 51.29 43.81 25.47
CA ARG A 2 50.01 43.37 24.84
C ARG A 2 50.30 42.07 24.13
N GLN A 3 49.75 40.99 24.63
CA GLN A 3 49.78 39.68 23.95
C GLN A 3 48.76 39.69 22.81
N LEU A 4 49.25 39.56 21.58
CA LEU A 4 48.41 39.21 20.41
C LEU A 4 48.03 37.72 20.48
N ILE A 5 46.75 37.44 20.66
CA ILE A 5 46.17 36.10 20.47
C ILE A 5 45.83 35.97 18.99
N ALA A 6 46.61 35.18 18.27
CA ALA A 6 46.29 34.78 16.90
C ALA A 6 45.18 33.73 16.94
N ILE A 7 43.96 34.12 16.54
CA ILE A 7 42.84 33.18 16.32
C ILE A 7 43.09 32.46 14.99
N LEU A 8 43.56 31.21 15.08
CA LEU A 8 43.60 30.27 13.95
C LEU A 8 42.15 29.87 13.62
N THR A 9 41.58 30.49 12.63
CA THR A 9 40.31 30.03 12.03
C THR A 9 40.56 28.69 11.30
N LEU A 10 40.27 27.57 11.97
CA LEU A 10 40.16 26.27 11.37
C LEU A 10 38.95 26.31 10.40
N ILE A 11 39.22 26.52 9.13
CA ILE A 11 38.26 26.25 8.05
C ILE A 11 37.95 24.74 8.11
N PRO A 12 36.72 24.29 8.34
CA PRO A 12 36.42 22.89 8.29
C PRO A 12 36.62 22.41 6.85
N VAL A 13 37.71 21.70 6.61
CA VAL A 13 37.87 20.92 5.38
C VAL A 13 36.72 19.91 5.39
N GLY A 14 35.68 20.15 4.59
CA GLY A 14 34.54 19.25 4.46
C GLY A 14 35.04 17.86 4.09
N VAL A 15 34.97 16.92 5.03
CA VAL A 15 35.32 15.55 4.80
C VAL A 15 34.31 14.96 3.80
N VAL A 16 34.73 14.85 2.55
CA VAL A 16 33.92 14.23 1.49
C VAL A 16 33.70 12.77 1.85
N ALA A 17 32.44 12.37 2.01
CA ALA A 17 32.08 11.03 2.48
C ALA A 17 32.53 9.94 1.48
N ALA A 18 33.09 8.85 2.01
CA ALA A 18 33.35 7.65 1.24
C ALA A 18 32.06 6.97 0.74
N PRO A 19 32.11 6.15 -0.33
CA PRO A 19 30.93 5.45 -0.85
C PRO A 19 30.16 4.69 0.23
N ILE A 20 28.84 4.85 0.27
CA ILE A 20 28.00 4.29 1.30
C ILE A 20 27.25 3.05 0.79
N VAL A 21 27.40 1.94 1.52
CA VAL A 21 26.52 0.76 1.45
C VAL A 21 25.81 0.66 2.80
N PRO A 22 24.52 1.04 2.91
CA PRO A 22 23.85 1.22 4.20
C PRO A 22 23.95 0.03 5.15
N GLY A 23 23.81 -1.19 4.64
CA GLY A 23 23.93 -2.41 5.47
C GLY A 23 25.32 -2.63 6.08
N LEU A 24 26.38 -2.00 5.57
CA LEU A 24 27.71 -2.08 6.17
C LEU A 24 27.89 -1.13 7.37
N HIS A 25 26.95 -0.23 7.62
CA HIS A 25 27.00 0.67 8.79
C HIS A 25 26.27 0.11 10.02
N GLY A 26 25.47 -0.94 9.84
CA GLY A 26 24.75 -1.62 10.91
C GLY A 26 25.55 -2.79 11.50
N LYS A 27 24.95 -3.46 12.50
CA LYS A 27 25.49 -4.73 13.03
C LYS A 27 25.27 -5.83 11.98
N HIS A 28 26.31 -6.19 11.24
CA HIS A 28 26.29 -7.24 10.21
C HIS A 28 27.29 -8.35 10.51
N GLY A 29 27.05 -9.55 10.00
CA GLY A 29 27.91 -10.71 10.23
C GLY A 29 29.03 -10.92 9.20
N LEU A 30 29.30 -9.93 8.31
CA LEU A 30 30.34 -10.07 7.29
C LEU A 30 31.74 -9.80 7.86
N ASP A 31 32.67 -10.71 7.60
CA ASP A 31 34.10 -10.47 7.82
C ASP A 31 34.64 -9.46 6.78
N GLN A 32 35.89 -9.04 6.96
CA GLN A 32 36.54 -8.04 6.14
C GLN A 32 36.66 -8.44 4.65
N MET A 33 36.88 -9.71 4.36
CA MET A 33 36.93 -10.21 2.98
C MET A 33 35.55 -10.13 2.30
N HIS A 34 34.49 -10.57 3.00
CA HIS A 34 33.15 -10.50 2.48
C HIS A 34 32.64 -9.06 2.34
N GLN A 35 33.01 -8.13 3.25
CA GLN A 35 32.75 -6.69 3.11
C GLN A 35 33.41 -6.13 1.85
N GLY A 36 34.69 -6.48 1.61
CA GLY A 36 35.40 -6.05 0.41
C GLY A 36 34.77 -6.57 -0.88
N ARG A 37 34.32 -7.82 -0.89
CA ARG A 37 33.62 -8.41 -2.03
C ARG A 37 32.29 -7.73 -2.29
N LEU A 38 31.55 -7.39 -1.24
CA LEU A 38 30.32 -6.58 -1.35
C LEU A 38 30.61 -5.21 -1.95
N LEU A 39 31.65 -4.50 -1.48
CA LEU A 39 32.05 -3.21 -2.04
C LEU A 39 32.42 -3.32 -3.52
N ILE A 40 33.20 -4.32 -3.94
CA ILE A 40 33.55 -4.58 -5.35
C ILE A 40 32.28 -4.74 -6.19
N THR A 41 31.27 -5.44 -5.67
CA THR A 41 29.98 -5.62 -6.37
C THR A 41 29.18 -4.33 -6.44
N GLU A 42 29.03 -3.62 -5.32
CA GLU A 42 28.22 -2.40 -5.24
C GLU A 42 28.84 -1.20 -5.97
N LEU A 43 30.16 -1.10 -6.01
CA LEU A 43 30.88 -0.09 -6.80
C LEU A 43 30.98 -0.44 -8.27
N ARG A 44 30.37 -1.55 -8.69
CA ARG A 44 30.23 -1.97 -10.09
C ARG A 44 31.57 -2.24 -10.81
N CYS A 45 32.54 -2.76 -10.09
CA CYS A 45 33.84 -3.06 -10.69
C CYS A 45 33.75 -4.04 -11.89
N ALA A 46 32.75 -4.95 -11.86
CA ALA A 46 32.45 -5.86 -12.99
C ALA A 46 31.92 -5.15 -14.24
N GLY A 47 31.67 -3.85 -14.21
CA GLY A 47 31.36 -3.04 -15.40
C GLY A 47 32.57 -2.83 -16.33
N CYS A 48 33.77 -2.75 -15.74
CA CYS A 48 35.04 -2.60 -16.46
C CYS A 48 35.91 -3.87 -16.41
N HIS A 49 35.70 -4.76 -15.43
CA HIS A 49 36.54 -5.92 -15.19
C HIS A 49 35.72 -7.21 -15.35
N ALA A 50 36.07 -8.04 -16.30
CA ALA A 50 35.40 -9.33 -16.53
C ALA A 50 35.47 -10.22 -15.29
N SER A 51 34.34 -10.84 -14.92
CA SER A 51 34.26 -11.76 -13.76
C SER A 51 33.09 -12.70 -13.89
N ASP A 52 33.32 -13.99 -13.60
CA ASP A 52 32.29 -15.02 -13.54
C ASP A 52 31.67 -15.12 -12.10
N THR A 53 32.34 -14.55 -11.11
CA THR A 53 31.99 -14.69 -9.70
C THR A 53 31.40 -13.41 -9.08
N VAL A 54 31.56 -12.25 -9.74
CA VAL A 54 31.03 -10.98 -9.31
C VAL A 54 29.99 -10.49 -10.30
N LYS A 55 28.74 -10.38 -9.84
CA LYS A 55 27.64 -9.95 -10.69
C LYS A 55 27.82 -8.50 -11.17
N HIS A 56 27.68 -8.26 -12.47
CA HIS A 56 27.66 -6.91 -13.02
C HIS A 56 26.33 -6.22 -12.67
N LYS A 57 26.39 -5.19 -11.85
CA LYS A 57 25.24 -4.32 -11.52
C LYS A 57 25.26 -3.08 -12.38
N LYS A 58 24.18 -2.81 -13.09
CA LYS A 58 24.03 -1.57 -13.87
C LYS A 58 23.74 -0.37 -12.98
N GLY A 59 24.24 0.80 -13.36
CA GLY A 59 23.87 2.10 -12.84
C GLY A 59 22.48 2.53 -13.31
N PRO A 60 22.07 3.79 -13.00
CA PRO A 60 20.83 4.35 -13.55
C PRO A 60 20.81 4.29 -15.07
N ASP A 61 19.63 4.04 -15.65
CA ASP A 61 19.40 4.17 -17.08
C ASP A 61 19.49 5.65 -17.49
N LEU A 62 20.22 5.96 -18.56
CA LEU A 62 20.44 7.32 -19.04
C LEU A 62 19.60 7.68 -20.27
N SER A 63 18.77 6.77 -20.80
CA SER A 63 18.02 6.98 -22.05
C SER A 63 17.10 8.21 -22.03
N ALA A 64 16.58 8.59 -20.86
CA ALA A 64 15.73 9.75 -20.69
C ALA A 64 16.12 10.56 -19.43
N VAL A 65 17.41 10.64 -19.14
CA VAL A 65 17.88 11.26 -17.88
C VAL A 65 17.62 12.76 -17.84
N GLY A 66 17.71 13.48 -18.98
CA GLY A 66 17.48 14.92 -19.03
C GLY A 66 16.03 15.35 -18.82
N SER A 67 15.06 14.45 -19.03
CA SER A 67 13.67 14.72 -18.66
C SER A 67 13.33 14.37 -17.21
N ARG A 68 14.16 13.50 -16.59
CA ARG A 68 13.94 13.02 -15.21
C ARG A 68 14.72 13.80 -14.15
N VAL A 69 15.88 14.34 -14.55
CA VAL A 69 16.84 14.99 -13.66
C VAL A 69 17.15 16.37 -14.22
N ASN A 70 17.17 17.38 -13.36
CA ASN A 70 17.53 18.75 -13.70
C ASN A 70 18.89 18.79 -14.41
N PRO A 71 19.01 19.40 -15.59
CA PRO A 71 20.27 19.52 -16.33
C PRO A 71 21.42 20.14 -15.52
N ASP A 72 21.14 21.17 -14.72
CA ASP A 72 22.13 21.78 -13.84
C ASP A 72 22.66 20.80 -12.77
N TYR A 73 21.77 19.96 -12.25
CA TYR A 73 22.17 18.90 -11.33
C TYR A 73 23.04 17.85 -12.05
N ILE A 74 22.69 17.46 -13.28
CA ILE A 74 23.49 16.52 -14.09
C ILE A 74 24.90 17.06 -14.25
N GLN A 75 25.07 18.32 -14.66
CA GLN A 75 26.36 18.95 -14.86
C GLN A 75 27.18 19.01 -13.56
N LYS A 76 26.59 19.51 -12.48
CA LYS A 76 27.25 19.56 -11.16
C LYS A 76 27.68 18.17 -10.67
N PHE A 77 26.82 17.17 -10.87
CA PHE A 77 27.09 15.80 -10.44
C PHE A 77 28.22 15.16 -11.25
N ILE A 78 28.33 15.43 -12.57
CA ILE A 78 29.44 14.95 -13.39
C ILE A 78 30.74 15.69 -13.04
N VAL A 79 30.67 16.99 -12.75
CA VAL A 79 31.85 17.77 -12.29
C VAL A 79 32.39 17.22 -10.99
N SER A 80 31.55 17.00 -9.99
CA SER A 80 32.00 16.57 -8.66
C SER A 80 30.93 15.68 -8.00
N PRO A 81 30.88 14.36 -8.31
CA PRO A 81 29.86 13.48 -7.80
C PRO A 81 29.85 13.36 -6.28
N HIS A 82 31.03 13.31 -5.65
CA HIS A 82 31.16 13.11 -4.21
C HIS A 82 30.79 14.36 -3.39
N SER A 83 30.89 15.56 -3.95
CA SER A 83 30.44 16.81 -3.30
C SER A 83 28.95 17.04 -3.54
N THR A 84 28.43 16.66 -4.69
CA THR A 84 27.01 16.86 -5.07
C THR A 84 26.09 15.86 -4.37
N ASP A 85 26.53 14.61 -4.20
CA ASP A 85 25.80 13.53 -3.52
C ASP A 85 26.80 12.75 -2.63
N PRO A 86 27.06 13.21 -1.41
CA PRO A 86 28.02 12.59 -0.49
C PRO A 86 27.69 11.13 -0.22
N GLY A 87 28.68 10.25 -0.39
CA GLY A 87 28.49 8.79 -0.26
C GLY A 87 27.98 8.10 -1.51
N THR A 88 27.89 8.80 -2.64
CA THR A 88 27.57 8.22 -3.94
C THR A 88 28.54 7.10 -4.34
N GLN A 89 28.04 6.12 -5.08
CA GLN A 89 28.84 5.03 -5.65
C GLN A 89 29.40 5.36 -7.03
N MET A 90 28.99 6.47 -7.64
CA MET A 90 29.54 6.93 -8.89
C MET A 90 30.94 7.50 -8.64
N PRO A 91 31.97 6.99 -9.34
CA PRO A 91 33.31 7.54 -9.22
C PRO A 91 33.42 8.91 -9.87
N ASP A 92 34.34 9.73 -9.40
CA ASP A 92 34.78 10.92 -10.12
C ASP A 92 35.70 10.51 -11.28
N LEU A 93 35.16 10.60 -12.51
CA LEU A 93 35.90 10.29 -13.74
C LEU A 93 36.75 11.45 -14.23
N LEU A 94 36.54 12.65 -13.65
CA LEU A 94 37.21 13.89 -14.03
C LEU A 94 38.15 14.42 -12.94
N ALA A 95 38.46 13.58 -11.93
CA ALA A 95 39.35 13.96 -10.83
C ALA A 95 40.70 14.45 -11.36
N GLY A 96 41.08 15.66 -11.00
CA GLY A 96 42.33 16.29 -11.43
C GLY A 96 42.36 16.76 -12.88
N ASN A 97 41.29 16.65 -13.64
CA ASN A 97 41.23 17.13 -15.03
C ASN A 97 40.92 18.65 -15.07
N PRO A 98 41.79 19.50 -15.65
CA PRO A 98 41.56 20.94 -15.70
C PRO A 98 40.35 21.35 -16.53
N LYS A 99 39.92 20.50 -17.51
CA LYS A 99 38.78 20.75 -18.39
C LYS A 99 37.49 20.12 -17.86
N ARG A 100 37.41 19.75 -16.55
CA ARG A 100 36.28 19.03 -15.99
C ARG A 100 34.93 19.73 -16.21
N HIS A 101 34.87 21.04 -16.18
CA HIS A 101 33.64 21.83 -16.40
C HIS A 101 33.18 21.76 -17.82
N GLU A 102 34.06 21.97 -18.78
CA GLU A 102 33.78 21.89 -20.23
C GLU A 102 33.32 20.48 -20.63
N ILE A 103 33.98 19.44 -20.10
CA ILE A 103 33.62 18.04 -20.34
C ILE A 103 32.24 17.70 -19.75
N ALA A 104 31.97 18.14 -18.53
CA ALA A 104 30.67 17.90 -17.87
C ALA A 104 29.53 18.62 -18.57
N GLU A 105 29.77 19.85 -19.06
CA GLU A 105 28.81 20.61 -19.83
C GLU A 105 28.48 19.88 -21.15
N ALA A 106 29.50 19.47 -21.92
CA ALA A 106 29.31 18.72 -23.19
C ALA A 106 28.55 17.40 -22.95
N LEU A 107 28.87 16.64 -21.87
CA LEU A 107 28.18 15.43 -21.52
C LEU A 107 26.71 15.73 -21.13
N THR A 108 26.45 16.85 -20.46
CA THR A 108 25.08 17.25 -20.10
C THR A 108 24.26 17.53 -21.35
N HIS A 109 24.77 18.31 -22.30
CA HIS A 109 24.12 18.55 -23.63
C HIS A 109 23.82 17.24 -24.35
N TYR A 110 24.78 16.31 -24.36
CA TYR A 110 24.57 14.99 -24.97
C TYR A 110 23.46 14.20 -24.27
N LEU A 111 23.48 14.12 -22.94
CA LEU A 111 22.50 13.35 -22.17
C LEU A 111 21.11 13.96 -22.30
N VAL A 112 20.97 15.28 -22.27
CA VAL A 112 19.70 15.99 -22.45
C VAL A 112 19.17 15.81 -23.87
N SER A 113 20.02 15.85 -24.88
CA SER A 113 19.60 15.62 -26.26
C SER A 113 19.01 14.24 -26.53
N ARG A 114 19.31 13.25 -25.66
CA ARG A 114 18.75 11.89 -25.75
C ARG A 114 17.38 11.77 -25.06
N SER A 115 16.88 12.82 -24.45
CA SER A 115 15.61 12.84 -23.71
C SER A 115 14.50 13.41 -24.60
N GLY A 116 13.39 12.69 -24.75
CA GLY A 116 12.30 13.08 -25.63
C GLY A 116 11.45 14.27 -25.15
N LYS A 117 11.67 14.71 -23.89
CA LYS A 117 10.95 15.81 -23.25
C LYS A 117 11.93 16.67 -22.45
N PRO A 118 11.70 17.98 -22.31
CA PRO A 118 12.46 18.83 -21.41
C PRO A 118 12.22 18.41 -19.94
N PHE A 119 13.10 18.87 -19.06
CA PHE A 119 12.90 18.76 -17.62
C PHE A 119 11.79 19.73 -17.18
N ASP A 120 10.89 19.24 -16.34
CA ASP A 120 9.83 20.04 -15.69
C ASP A 120 9.93 19.88 -14.17
N ALA A 121 10.08 21.00 -13.47
CA ALA A 121 10.09 21.02 -12.01
C ALA A 121 8.70 20.72 -11.43
N GLY A 122 7.64 21.15 -12.12
CA GLY A 122 6.25 21.02 -11.69
C GLY A 122 5.90 21.87 -10.47
N VAL A 123 4.65 21.76 -10.03
CA VAL A 123 4.10 22.51 -8.89
C VAL A 123 3.71 21.57 -7.76
N VAL A 124 4.05 21.94 -6.52
CA VAL A 124 3.76 21.18 -5.30
C VAL A 124 2.66 21.89 -4.50
N LYS A 125 1.69 21.12 -3.98
CA LYS A 125 0.60 21.62 -3.14
C LYS A 125 0.84 21.29 -1.66
N GLN A 126 0.46 22.20 -0.75
CA GLN A 126 0.66 22.02 0.70
C GLN A 126 -0.02 20.74 1.22
N GLU A 127 -1.25 20.48 0.78
CA GLU A 127 -2.01 19.28 1.19
C GLU A 127 -1.27 17.97 0.84
N GLU A 128 -0.60 17.93 -0.32
CA GLU A 128 0.21 16.78 -0.74
C GLU A 128 1.46 16.63 0.14
N VAL A 129 2.07 17.74 0.57
CA VAL A 129 3.24 17.73 1.47
C VAL A 129 2.89 17.12 2.82
N ASP A 130 1.77 17.55 3.42
CA ASP A 130 1.32 17.08 4.73
C ASP A 130 0.93 15.60 4.70
N ALA A 131 0.23 15.19 3.65
CA ALA A 131 -0.11 13.79 3.41
C ALA A 131 1.16 12.95 3.20
N GLY A 132 2.11 13.46 2.41
CA GLY A 132 3.37 12.79 2.10
C GLY A 132 4.25 12.55 3.33
N LYS A 133 4.33 13.53 4.25
CA LYS A 133 5.04 13.38 5.52
C LYS A 133 4.50 12.21 6.34
N LYS A 134 3.18 12.13 6.50
CA LYS A 134 2.52 11.03 7.23
C LYS A 134 2.78 9.68 6.57
N LEU A 135 2.71 9.61 5.23
CA LEU A 135 2.98 8.39 4.48
C LEU A 135 4.45 7.96 4.56
N PHE A 136 5.39 8.90 4.50
CA PHE A 136 6.83 8.65 4.61
C PHE A 136 7.17 7.94 5.93
N GLU A 137 6.56 8.37 7.03
CA GLU A 137 6.71 7.74 8.33
C GLU A 137 5.98 6.40 8.41
N ARG A 138 4.68 6.34 8.04
CA ARG A 138 3.81 5.17 8.20
C ARG A 138 4.26 3.98 7.36
N ILE A 139 4.62 4.20 6.09
CA ILE A 139 5.03 3.13 5.16
C ILE A 139 6.42 2.58 5.51
N GLY A 140 7.24 3.39 6.20
CA GLY A 140 8.55 3.00 6.68
C GLY A 140 9.73 3.50 5.85
N CYS A 141 9.56 4.55 5.03
CA CYS A 141 10.66 5.20 4.31
C CYS A 141 11.73 5.71 5.28
N VAL A 142 11.29 6.23 6.43
CA VAL A 142 12.14 6.70 7.53
C VAL A 142 13.09 5.61 8.06
N ASN A 143 12.80 4.33 7.89
CA ASN A 143 13.65 3.24 8.37
C ASN A 143 14.98 3.12 7.62
N CYS A 144 15.04 3.65 6.39
CA CYS A 144 16.26 3.73 5.58
C CYS A 144 16.75 5.16 5.39
N HIS A 145 15.83 6.15 5.41
CA HIS A 145 16.07 7.56 5.16
C HIS A 145 15.85 8.37 6.45
N LEU A 146 16.79 8.26 7.40
CA LEU A 146 16.72 8.94 8.68
C LEU A 146 17.05 10.43 8.53
N PRO A 147 16.18 11.34 8.97
CA PRO A 147 16.45 12.77 9.01
C PRO A 147 17.65 13.12 9.91
N ASP A 148 17.83 12.38 11.01
CA ASP A 148 18.78 12.70 12.09
C ASP A 148 20.23 12.24 11.82
N LYS A 149 20.49 11.48 10.76
CA LYS A 149 21.84 10.92 10.45
C LYS A 149 22.47 11.49 9.19
N GLY A 150 22.33 12.79 9.00
CA GLY A 150 22.76 13.48 7.79
C GLY A 150 21.72 13.33 6.68
N ASP A 151 21.23 14.44 6.19
CA ASP A 151 20.15 14.54 5.23
C ASP A 151 20.57 13.97 3.87
N ARG A 152 20.40 12.63 3.71
CA ARG A 152 20.68 11.92 2.46
C ARG A 152 19.68 12.26 1.36
N LEU A 153 18.65 13.03 1.65
CA LEU A 153 17.60 13.42 0.72
C LEU A 153 17.62 14.92 0.40
N SER A 154 18.58 15.70 0.97
CA SER A 154 18.70 17.15 0.75
C SER A 154 18.86 17.51 -0.74
N HIS A 155 19.53 16.63 -1.50
CA HIS A 155 19.73 16.83 -2.94
C HIS A 155 18.49 16.53 -3.80
N VAL A 156 17.47 15.86 -3.26
CA VAL A 156 16.28 15.43 -4.03
C VAL A 156 15.57 16.62 -4.63
N SER A 157 15.43 17.68 -3.87
CA SER A 157 14.77 18.90 -4.30
C SER A 157 15.48 19.64 -5.44
N SER A 158 16.77 19.61 -5.57
CA SER A 158 17.54 20.19 -6.70
C SER A 158 17.64 19.24 -7.90
N LYS A 159 17.39 17.95 -7.69
CA LYS A 159 17.59 16.90 -8.69
C LYS A 159 16.35 16.57 -9.49
N TYR A 160 15.20 16.42 -8.86
CA TYR A 160 13.98 15.91 -9.47
C TYR A 160 12.87 16.97 -9.57
N GLY A 161 12.06 16.89 -10.62
CA GLY A 161 10.73 17.50 -10.65
C GLY A 161 9.69 16.59 -9.99
N ILE A 162 8.48 17.14 -9.73
CA ILE A 162 7.44 16.41 -9.01
C ILE A 162 7.01 15.11 -9.73
N ASP A 163 6.78 15.19 -11.04
CA ASP A 163 6.33 14.03 -11.80
C ASP A 163 7.44 12.97 -11.94
N SER A 164 8.68 13.40 -12.18
CA SER A 164 9.80 12.48 -12.29
C SER A 164 10.16 11.80 -10.98
N LEU A 165 10.02 12.47 -9.85
CA LEU A 165 10.19 11.84 -8.53
C LEU A 165 9.00 10.92 -8.20
N THR A 166 7.78 11.32 -8.54
CA THR A 166 6.59 10.47 -8.40
C THR A 166 6.77 9.16 -9.16
N GLU A 167 7.18 9.23 -10.41
CA GLU A 167 7.42 8.04 -11.24
C GLU A 167 8.56 7.17 -10.68
N PHE A 168 9.64 7.79 -10.19
CA PHE A 168 10.74 7.07 -9.56
C PHE A 168 10.31 6.38 -8.26
N LEU A 169 9.47 6.99 -7.42
CA LEU A 169 8.95 6.38 -6.19
C LEU A 169 7.94 5.27 -6.49
N PHE A 170 7.12 5.46 -7.53
CA PHE A 170 6.13 4.47 -7.97
C PHE A 170 6.77 3.22 -8.57
N GLN A 171 7.82 3.40 -9.40
CA GLN A 171 8.54 2.29 -10.07
C GLN A 171 10.06 2.50 -10.06
N PRO A 172 10.72 2.44 -8.89
CA PRO A 172 12.14 2.80 -8.76
C PRO A 172 13.06 1.89 -9.58
N ARG A 173 12.67 0.64 -9.80
CA ARG A 173 13.43 -0.35 -10.56
C ARG A 173 13.41 -0.12 -12.06
N HIS A 174 12.46 0.64 -12.59
CA HIS A 174 12.45 1.01 -14.01
C HIS A 174 13.67 1.89 -14.34
N ALA A 175 13.92 2.92 -13.53
CA ALA A 175 15.09 3.79 -13.71
C ALA A 175 16.41 3.19 -13.18
N ARG A 176 16.33 2.29 -12.19
CA ARG A 176 17.48 1.69 -11.50
C ARG A 176 17.28 0.19 -11.25
N PRO A 177 17.36 -0.68 -12.28
CA PRO A 177 17.07 -2.12 -12.13
C PRO A 177 17.90 -2.84 -11.06
N SER A 178 19.17 -2.46 -10.89
CA SER A 178 20.07 -2.99 -9.87
C SER A 178 20.21 -2.05 -8.65
N GLY A 179 19.32 -1.06 -8.52
CA GLY A 179 19.33 -0.08 -7.43
C GLY A 179 18.89 -0.70 -6.10
N ARG A 180 19.27 -0.02 -5.02
CA ARG A 180 18.89 -0.39 -3.65
C ARG A 180 17.64 0.32 -3.15
N MET A 181 17.12 1.32 -3.89
CA MET A 181 15.79 1.85 -3.61
C MET A 181 14.76 0.82 -4.05
N PRO A 182 14.00 0.24 -3.11
CA PRO A 182 13.00 -0.77 -3.43
C PRO A 182 11.70 -0.16 -3.95
N ASP A 183 10.91 -0.99 -4.58
CA ASP A 183 9.50 -0.74 -4.75
C ASP A 183 8.78 -0.97 -3.41
N MET A 184 8.07 0.04 -2.94
CA MET A 184 7.31 0.00 -1.68
C MET A 184 5.83 -0.30 -1.93
N ASN A 185 5.48 -0.78 -3.13
CA ASN A 185 4.11 -1.04 -3.55
C ASN A 185 3.19 0.16 -3.28
N LEU A 186 3.64 1.33 -3.72
CA LEU A 186 2.90 2.58 -3.59
C LEU A 186 1.83 2.67 -4.67
N THR A 187 0.68 3.24 -4.32
CA THR A 187 -0.21 3.81 -5.33
C THR A 187 0.44 5.07 -5.93
N ARG A 188 0.03 5.46 -7.15
CA ARG A 188 0.55 6.68 -7.77
C ARG A 188 0.24 7.93 -6.94
N ALA A 189 -0.90 7.97 -6.25
CA ALA A 189 -1.26 9.04 -5.35
C ALA A 189 -0.35 9.12 -4.11
N GLU A 190 -0.06 7.97 -3.47
CA GLU A 190 0.90 7.91 -2.35
C GLU A 190 2.30 8.35 -2.80
N ALA A 191 2.76 7.87 -3.96
CA ALA A 191 4.05 8.26 -4.53
C ALA A 191 4.13 9.77 -4.78
N LYS A 192 3.06 10.39 -5.31
CA LYS A 192 2.98 11.84 -5.54
C LYS A 192 3.03 12.62 -4.23
N SER A 193 2.27 12.22 -3.22
CA SER A 193 2.29 12.88 -1.92
C SER A 193 3.68 12.81 -1.26
N ILE A 194 4.34 11.65 -1.30
CA ILE A 194 5.70 11.50 -0.77
C ILE A 194 6.70 12.33 -1.60
N ALA A 195 6.57 12.37 -2.93
CA ALA A 195 7.39 13.22 -3.78
C ALA A 195 7.23 14.71 -3.43
N SER A 196 5.99 15.16 -3.22
CA SER A 196 5.67 16.54 -2.81
C SER A 196 6.31 16.88 -1.46
N PHE A 197 6.26 15.97 -0.48
CA PHE A 197 6.94 16.14 0.81
C PHE A 197 8.46 16.26 0.65
N LEU A 198 9.11 15.39 -0.13
CA LEU A 198 10.56 15.38 -0.32
C LEU A 198 11.09 16.59 -1.09
N ILE A 199 10.26 17.12 -1.99
CA ILE A 199 10.59 18.31 -2.77
C ILE A 199 10.34 19.58 -1.96
N GLY A 200 9.24 19.64 -1.22
CA GLY A 200 8.81 20.82 -0.46
C GLY A 200 8.23 21.94 -1.33
N LEU A 201 7.78 23.01 -0.67
CA LEU A 201 7.06 24.13 -1.30
C LEU A 201 7.94 25.19 -1.95
N LYS A 202 9.26 25.08 -1.90
CA LYS A 202 10.14 26.10 -2.46
C LYS A 202 9.90 26.20 -3.96
N ALA A 203 9.56 27.39 -4.41
CA ALA A 203 9.48 27.71 -5.83
C ALA A 203 10.82 27.36 -6.53
N ARG A 204 10.74 26.71 -7.65
CA ARG A 204 11.89 26.29 -8.43
C ARG A 204 11.82 26.97 -9.78
N GLU A 205 12.85 27.70 -10.08
CA GLU A 205 13.06 28.20 -11.42
C GLU A 205 13.48 27.01 -12.31
N SER A 206 12.66 26.61 -13.24
CA SER A 206 13.06 25.76 -14.36
C SER A 206 13.56 26.68 -15.46
N SER A 207 14.85 26.93 -15.51
CA SER A 207 15.43 27.51 -16.72
C SER A 207 15.35 26.49 -17.84
N GLU A 208 14.83 26.92 -18.99
CA GLU A 208 14.81 26.07 -20.20
C GLU A 208 16.25 25.77 -20.62
N PHE A 209 16.65 24.50 -20.54
CA PHE A 209 17.97 24.07 -20.98
C PHE A 209 17.98 23.93 -22.49
N LYS A 210 18.66 24.86 -23.18
CA LYS A 210 18.83 24.84 -24.66
C LYS A 210 19.99 23.94 -25.07
N VAL A 211 19.67 22.87 -25.80
CA VAL A 211 20.67 21.92 -26.30
C VAL A 211 21.44 22.53 -27.46
N GLU A 212 22.81 22.52 -27.40
CA GLU A 212 23.69 22.99 -28.42
C GLU A 212 24.32 21.83 -29.18
N ALA A 213 24.11 21.75 -30.49
CA ALA A 213 24.56 20.63 -31.35
C ALA A 213 26.10 20.42 -31.31
N ALA A 214 26.87 21.51 -31.27
CA ALA A 214 28.32 21.44 -31.16
C ALA A 214 28.79 20.76 -29.88
N LYS A 215 28.18 21.10 -28.74
CA LYS A 215 28.47 20.47 -27.46
C LYS A 215 28.00 19.02 -27.38
N VAL A 216 26.87 18.69 -28.05
CA VAL A 216 26.40 17.29 -28.16
C VAL A 216 27.47 16.42 -28.86
N ALA A 217 28.04 16.88 -29.99
CA ALA A 217 29.07 16.12 -30.71
C ALA A 217 30.32 15.87 -29.85
N ILE A 218 30.72 16.84 -29.03
CA ILE A 218 31.83 16.73 -28.09
C ILE A 218 31.45 15.75 -26.97
N GLY A 219 30.22 15.85 -26.44
CA GLY A 219 29.70 14.99 -25.35
C GLY A 219 29.65 13.51 -25.76
N VAL A 220 29.31 13.18 -27.02
CA VAL A 220 29.39 11.81 -27.55
C VAL A 220 30.78 11.23 -27.41
N LYS A 221 31.80 11.98 -27.81
CA LYS A 221 33.21 11.55 -27.74
C LYS A 221 33.64 11.29 -26.31
N TYR A 222 33.34 12.21 -25.36
CA TYR A 222 33.67 12.03 -23.95
C TYR A 222 32.90 10.89 -23.29
N PHE A 223 31.63 10.66 -23.65
CA PHE A 223 30.87 9.54 -23.16
C PHE A 223 31.52 8.18 -23.46
N GLU A 224 32.08 8.06 -24.68
CA GLU A 224 32.80 6.85 -25.08
C GLU A 224 34.20 6.75 -24.47
N GLN A 225 34.96 7.86 -24.43
CA GLN A 225 36.31 7.92 -23.85
C GLN A 225 36.31 7.61 -22.37
N LEU A 226 35.35 8.14 -21.61
CA LEU A 226 35.19 7.89 -20.17
C LEU A 226 34.48 6.57 -19.87
N ASN A 227 34.12 5.80 -20.91
CA ASN A 227 33.51 4.47 -20.79
C ASN A 227 32.20 4.46 -19.91
N CYS A 228 31.38 5.49 -20.02
CA CYS A 228 30.16 5.61 -19.20
C CYS A 228 29.19 4.43 -19.38
N ALA A 229 29.14 3.85 -20.58
CA ALA A 229 28.31 2.69 -20.92
C ALA A 229 28.72 1.39 -20.20
N SER A 230 29.90 1.32 -19.60
CA SER A 230 30.30 0.18 -18.77
C SER A 230 29.41 0.05 -17.52
N CYS A 231 28.96 1.16 -16.97
CA CYS A 231 28.09 1.18 -15.78
C CYS A 231 26.64 1.54 -16.12
N HIS A 232 26.42 2.43 -17.08
CA HIS A 232 25.10 2.96 -17.42
C HIS A 232 24.52 2.32 -18.69
N ASN A 233 23.20 2.14 -18.68
CA ASN A 233 22.49 1.76 -19.89
C ASN A 233 22.16 3.02 -20.71
N LEU A 234 22.53 3.01 -22.00
CA LEU A 234 22.12 3.98 -23.00
C LEU A 234 21.99 3.26 -24.34
N PRO A 235 20.81 3.25 -24.98
CA PRO A 235 20.61 2.56 -26.28
C PRO A 235 21.65 2.94 -27.33
N GLY A 236 22.19 1.92 -27.98
CA GLY A 236 23.23 2.09 -29.01
C GLY A 236 24.67 2.28 -28.48
N LYS A 237 24.87 2.30 -27.16
CA LYS A 237 26.21 2.42 -26.55
C LYS A 237 26.55 1.15 -25.73
N LYS A 238 27.80 0.69 -25.88
CA LYS A 238 28.34 -0.49 -25.16
C LYS A 238 29.60 -0.09 -24.38
N GLY A 239 29.72 -0.61 -23.16
CA GLY A 239 30.91 -0.44 -22.33
C GLY A 239 32.06 -1.33 -22.84
N LYS A 240 33.28 -0.91 -22.53
CA LYS A 240 34.50 -1.65 -22.83
C LYS A 240 35.03 -2.33 -21.56
N LEU A 241 35.34 -3.61 -21.65
CA LEU A 241 36.09 -4.32 -20.60
C LEU A 241 37.58 -4.01 -20.77
N VAL A 242 38.26 -3.82 -19.63
CA VAL A 242 39.69 -3.38 -19.65
C VAL A 242 40.60 -4.54 -19.25
N LEU A 243 40.26 -5.22 -18.13
CA LEU A 243 41.10 -6.24 -17.52
C LEU A 243 40.22 -7.24 -16.77
N GLU A 244 40.62 -8.49 -16.68
CA GLU A 244 39.96 -9.48 -15.82
C GLU A 244 40.08 -9.10 -14.34
N MET A 245 39.00 -9.33 -13.59
CA MET A 245 38.95 -8.97 -12.16
C MET A 245 40.02 -9.73 -11.31
N THR A 246 40.35 -10.95 -11.70
CA THR A 246 41.38 -11.75 -11.07
C THR A 246 42.81 -11.17 -11.21
N LYS A 247 43.02 -10.29 -12.17
CA LYS A 247 44.30 -9.61 -12.39
C LYS A 247 44.46 -8.32 -11.58
N LEU A 248 43.40 -7.86 -10.90
CA LEU A 248 43.46 -6.69 -10.05
C LEU A 248 44.37 -6.87 -8.84
N ARG A 249 44.99 -5.78 -8.39
CA ARG A 249 45.90 -5.78 -7.24
C ARG A 249 45.49 -4.70 -6.25
N ALA A 250 45.64 -4.99 -4.98
CA ALA A 250 45.46 -4.04 -3.90
C ALA A 250 46.40 -2.82 -4.03
N GLY A 251 45.92 -1.66 -3.71
CA GLY A 251 46.73 -0.44 -3.71
C GLY A 251 47.10 0.16 -5.08
N VAL A 252 46.65 -0.46 -6.17
CA VAL A 252 46.99 -0.06 -7.54
C VAL A 252 45.70 0.42 -8.29
N GLY A 253 45.87 1.28 -9.28
CA GLY A 253 44.75 1.78 -10.13
C GLY A 253 43.69 2.48 -9.30
N CYS A 254 42.42 2.08 -9.48
CA CYS A 254 41.28 2.66 -8.72
C CYS A 254 41.34 2.42 -7.21
N LEU A 255 42.16 1.47 -6.74
CA LEU A 255 42.34 1.16 -5.33
C LEU A 255 43.53 1.90 -4.69
N SER A 256 44.28 2.68 -5.46
CA SER A 256 45.36 3.53 -4.93
C SER A 256 44.79 4.69 -4.09
N VAL A 257 45.61 5.27 -3.25
CA VAL A 257 45.22 6.46 -2.46
C VAL A 257 45.05 7.69 -3.36
N LYS A 258 45.91 7.80 -4.38
CA LYS A 258 45.88 8.90 -5.37
C LYS A 258 45.86 8.30 -6.78
N PRO A 259 44.70 7.85 -7.27
CA PRO A 259 44.60 7.26 -8.59
C PRO A 259 44.85 8.32 -9.68
N LYS A 260 45.57 7.94 -10.75
CA LYS A 260 45.83 8.79 -11.91
C LYS A 260 45.30 8.13 -13.16
N GLY A 261 44.52 8.83 -13.98
CA GLY A 261 44.00 8.34 -15.26
C GLY A 261 42.99 7.18 -15.14
N VAL A 262 42.47 6.91 -13.97
CA VAL A 262 41.45 5.88 -13.67
C VAL A 262 40.37 6.46 -12.74
N PRO A 263 39.18 5.83 -12.68
CA PRO A 263 38.08 6.29 -11.84
C PRO A 263 38.45 6.48 -10.36
N PHE A 264 38.11 7.61 -9.77
CA PHE A 264 38.32 7.91 -8.37
C PHE A 264 37.08 7.68 -7.52
N PHE A 265 37.08 6.66 -6.66
CA PHE A 265 35.95 6.25 -5.83
C PHE A 265 35.90 6.89 -4.42
N ASN A 266 36.87 7.71 -4.06
CA ASN A 266 36.98 8.31 -2.72
C ASN A 266 36.90 7.29 -1.56
N LEU A 267 37.51 6.12 -1.71
CA LEU A 267 37.45 5.04 -0.73
C LEU A 267 38.11 5.43 0.60
N SER A 268 37.53 5.01 1.72
CA SER A 268 38.21 5.07 3.01
C SER A 268 39.37 4.04 3.09
N ALA A 269 40.29 4.24 4.04
CA ALA A 269 41.37 3.26 4.26
C ALA A 269 40.82 1.86 4.59
N ALA A 270 39.76 1.79 5.41
CA ALA A 270 39.10 0.52 5.75
C ALA A 270 38.46 -0.14 4.52
N GLN A 271 37.80 0.61 3.64
CA GLN A 271 37.23 0.09 2.41
C GLN A 271 38.31 -0.44 1.47
N ARG A 272 39.42 0.29 1.27
CA ARG A 272 40.55 -0.18 0.47
C ARG A 272 41.18 -1.48 1.02
N ALA A 273 41.34 -1.54 2.34
CA ALA A 273 41.87 -2.76 2.99
C ALA A 273 40.93 -3.96 2.80
N ALA A 274 39.64 -3.76 3.00
CA ALA A 274 38.63 -4.80 2.79
C ALA A 274 38.59 -5.28 1.33
N MET A 275 38.59 -4.37 0.36
CA MET A 275 38.61 -4.71 -1.06
C MET A 275 39.90 -5.41 -1.45
N GLY A 276 41.06 -4.99 -0.91
CA GLY A 276 42.34 -5.64 -1.12
C GLY A 276 42.33 -7.12 -0.66
N LYS A 277 41.78 -7.39 0.53
CA LYS A 277 41.60 -8.76 1.01
C LYS A 277 40.66 -9.58 0.13
N ALA A 278 39.59 -8.97 -0.36
CA ALA A 278 38.62 -9.64 -1.22
C ALA A 278 39.24 -10.09 -2.55
N LEU A 279 40.15 -9.29 -3.13
CA LEU A 279 40.81 -9.63 -4.41
C LEU A 279 41.57 -10.95 -4.37
N ALA A 280 42.15 -11.36 -3.25
CA ALA A 280 42.86 -12.61 -3.10
C ALA A 280 41.99 -13.88 -3.33
N GLY A 281 40.69 -13.74 -3.09
CA GLY A 281 39.69 -14.80 -3.28
C GLY A 281 38.62 -14.51 -4.32
N ILE A 282 38.80 -13.49 -5.14
CA ILE A 282 37.73 -12.95 -6.01
C ILE A 282 37.26 -13.93 -7.09
N GLY A 283 38.14 -14.81 -7.57
CA GLY A 283 37.82 -15.85 -8.57
C GLY A 283 37.02 -17.04 -8.00
N LYS A 284 36.86 -17.14 -6.68
CA LYS A 284 36.13 -18.25 -6.05
C LYS A 284 34.67 -17.84 -5.79
N PRO A 285 33.69 -18.72 -6.08
CA PRO A 285 32.29 -18.46 -5.73
C PRO A 285 32.11 -18.40 -4.22
N LEU A 286 31.10 -17.63 -3.77
CA LEU A 286 30.71 -17.59 -2.35
C LEU A 286 29.97 -18.86 -1.95
N GLY A 287 30.22 -19.35 -0.75
CA GLY A 287 29.37 -20.35 -0.12
C GLY A 287 27.96 -19.84 0.15
N GLU A 288 26.99 -20.73 0.26
CA GLU A 288 25.57 -20.43 0.33
C GLU A 288 25.21 -19.48 1.48
N LYS A 289 25.73 -19.75 2.69
CA LYS A 289 25.50 -18.86 3.84
C LYS A 289 26.07 -17.46 3.60
N ALA A 290 27.24 -17.35 2.99
CA ALA A 290 27.85 -16.07 2.66
C ALA A 290 27.06 -15.31 1.57
N GLN A 291 26.48 -16.03 0.59
CA GLN A 291 25.60 -15.42 -0.41
C GLN A 291 24.34 -14.80 0.23
N ILE A 292 23.71 -15.52 1.17
CA ILE A 292 22.57 -15.00 1.94
C ILE A 292 23.02 -13.74 2.69
N GLN A 293 24.06 -13.80 3.49
CA GLN A 293 24.54 -12.68 4.31
C GLN A 293 24.90 -11.46 3.45
N GLN A 294 25.63 -11.66 2.34
CA GLN A 294 25.94 -10.57 1.41
C GLN A 294 24.69 -9.92 0.84
N THR A 295 23.70 -10.72 0.44
CA THR A 295 22.46 -10.19 -0.11
C THR A 295 21.67 -9.39 0.92
N LEU A 296 21.55 -9.90 2.17
CA LEU A 296 20.87 -9.21 3.26
C LEU A 296 21.53 -7.86 3.59
N VAL A 297 22.86 -7.79 3.56
CA VAL A 297 23.61 -6.56 3.80
C VAL A 297 23.54 -5.62 2.59
N ALA A 298 23.66 -6.15 1.36
CA ALA A 298 23.59 -5.34 0.12
C ALA A 298 22.29 -4.54 0.02
N PHE A 299 21.16 -5.18 0.34
CA PHE A 299 19.84 -4.59 0.27
C PHE A 299 19.33 -4.05 1.62
N ASN A 300 20.22 -4.04 2.64
CA ASN A 300 19.92 -3.53 3.98
C ASN A 300 18.70 -4.19 4.66
N CYS A 301 18.44 -5.48 4.36
CA CYS A 301 17.36 -6.24 5.01
C CYS A 301 17.56 -6.32 6.52
N ILE A 302 18.84 -6.30 6.97
CA ILE A 302 19.26 -6.32 8.37
C ILE A 302 18.87 -5.04 9.14
N ALA A 303 18.44 -3.95 8.50
CA ALA A 303 17.89 -2.79 9.20
C ALA A 303 16.58 -3.12 9.93
N CYS A 304 15.84 -4.12 9.43
CA CYS A 304 14.53 -4.52 9.93
C CYS A 304 14.51 -5.96 10.47
N HIS A 305 15.28 -6.85 9.88
CA HIS A 305 15.30 -8.28 10.20
C HIS A 305 16.58 -8.69 10.93
N THR A 306 16.44 -9.57 11.92
CA THR A 306 17.59 -10.24 12.54
C THR A 306 17.90 -11.53 11.79
N ARG A 307 19.20 -11.89 11.70
CA ARG A 307 19.65 -13.22 11.32
C ARG A 307 21.05 -13.51 11.90
N ASP A 308 21.23 -14.69 12.49
CA ASP A 308 22.49 -15.13 13.10
C ASP A 308 23.05 -14.08 14.09
N GLY A 309 22.20 -13.43 14.87
CA GLY A 309 22.55 -12.39 15.85
C GLY A 309 22.95 -11.03 15.25
N ALA A 310 22.85 -10.87 13.92
CA ALA A 310 23.09 -9.61 13.23
C ALA A 310 21.77 -8.92 12.88
N GLY A 311 21.80 -7.58 12.76
CA GLY A 311 20.67 -6.77 12.33
C GLY A 311 19.57 -6.59 13.37
N GLY A 312 18.37 -6.25 12.87
CA GLY A 312 17.16 -5.98 13.66
C GLY A 312 16.88 -4.50 13.87
N VAL A 313 15.65 -4.20 14.26
CA VAL A 313 15.21 -2.84 14.56
C VAL A 313 15.91 -2.36 15.84
N SER A 314 16.62 -1.24 15.77
CA SER A 314 17.22 -0.62 16.95
C SER A 314 16.17 0.07 17.82
N ASN A 315 16.43 0.23 19.13
CA ASN A 315 15.52 0.88 20.07
C ASN A 315 15.08 2.29 19.60
N ALA A 316 15.99 3.06 19.00
CA ALA A 316 15.69 4.38 18.48
C ALA A 316 14.68 4.35 17.31
N MET A 317 14.61 3.23 16.58
CA MET A 317 13.73 3.04 15.43
C MET A 317 12.36 2.46 15.80
N PHE A 318 12.17 1.91 17.00
CA PHE A 318 10.91 1.29 17.42
C PHE A 318 9.68 2.20 17.23
N LYS A 319 9.82 3.50 17.46
CA LYS A 319 8.76 4.50 17.30
C LYS A 319 8.20 4.62 15.88
N HIS A 320 8.96 4.19 14.88
CA HIS A 320 8.58 4.26 13.47
C HIS A 320 7.87 2.99 12.94
N PHE A 321 7.71 1.99 13.82
CA PHE A 321 7.00 0.76 13.48
C PHE A 321 5.64 0.76 14.17
N GLY A 322 4.59 1.04 13.43
CA GLY A 322 3.21 1.05 13.90
C GLY A 322 2.41 -0.18 13.48
N THR A 323 1.25 -0.34 14.11
CA THR A 323 0.29 -1.40 13.83
C THR A 323 -1.13 -0.94 14.14
N ASP A 324 -2.12 -1.51 13.46
CA ASP A 324 -3.54 -1.34 13.79
C ASP A 324 -4.02 -2.38 14.84
N GLU A 325 -3.14 -3.33 15.27
CA GLU A 325 -3.45 -4.41 16.23
C GLU A 325 -2.47 -4.38 17.41
N GLU A 326 -2.59 -3.37 18.25
CA GLU A 326 -1.70 -3.14 19.41
C GLU A 326 -1.71 -4.30 20.42
N GLY A 327 -2.85 -4.99 20.58
CA GLY A 327 -2.98 -6.14 21.47
C GLY A 327 -2.07 -7.32 21.17
N LEU A 328 -1.52 -7.40 19.96
CA LEU A 328 -0.52 -8.41 19.58
C LEU A 328 0.92 -8.02 19.96
N GLY A 329 1.15 -6.79 20.44
CA GLY A 329 2.45 -6.29 20.86
C GLY A 329 3.48 -6.20 19.73
N ASN A 330 4.77 -6.40 20.06
CA ASN A 330 5.85 -6.33 19.06
C ASN A 330 5.68 -7.26 17.84
N PRO A 331 5.14 -8.48 17.95
CA PRO A 331 4.81 -9.32 16.82
C PRO A 331 3.92 -8.67 15.75
N ALA A 332 3.10 -7.70 16.11
CA ALA A 332 2.23 -7.00 15.17
C ALA A 332 2.92 -5.88 14.39
N ARG A 333 4.01 -5.32 14.90
CA ARG A 333 4.66 -4.14 14.34
C ARG A 333 6.11 -4.34 13.91
N ILE A 334 6.83 -5.28 14.55
CA ILE A 334 8.25 -5.52 14.24
C ILE A 334 8.38 -6.63 13.19
N PRO A 335 9.21 -6.45 12.15
CA PRO A 335 9.50 -7.48 11.17
C PRO A 335 10.04 -8.76 11.83
N PRO A 336 9.71 -9.95 11.29
CA PRO A 336 10.13 -11.22 11.88
C PRO A 336 11.63 -11.44 11.72
N THR A 337 12.21 -12.27 12.62
CA THR A 337 13.56 -12.80 12.40
C THR A 337 13.61 -13.65 11.13
N LEU A 338 14.76 -13.66 10.47
CA LEU A 338 15.08 -14.54 9.35
C LEU A 338 15.83 -15.81 9.80
N ASP A 339 16.06 -15.99 11.11
CA ASP A 339 16.61 -17.22 11.66
C ASP A 339 15.64 -18.37 11.36
N GLY A 340 16.14 -19.42 10.71
CA GLY A 340 15.34 -20.56 10.31
C GLY A 340 14.21 -20.26 9.32
N ALA A 341 14.27 -19.13 8.59
CA ALA A 341 13.23 -18.75 7.63
C ALA A 341 12.98 -19.82 6.57
N GLY A 342 14.03 -20.47 6.07
CA GLY A 342 13.94 -21.54 5.08
C GLY A 342 13.40 -22.86 5.65
N ALA A 343 13.64 -23.14 6.94
CA ALA A 343 13.00 -24.27 7.61
C ALA A 343 11.50 -24.04 7.81
N LYS A 344 11.11 -22.77 8.03
CA LYS A 344 9.74 -22.37 8.35
C LYS A 344 8.86 -22.21 7.12
N LEU A 345 9.35 -21.51 6.10
CA LEU A 345 8.54 -21.06 4.97
C LEU A 345 8.82 -21.92 3.74
N ARG A 346 7.77 -22.19 2.97
CA ARG A 346 7.92 -22.79 1.64
C ARG A 346 8.59 -21.81 0.69
N PRO A 347 9.47 -22.27 -0.23
CA PRO A 347 10.11 -21.41 -1.21
C PRO A 347 9.12 -20.61 -2.07
N GLU A 348 7.99 -21.22 -2.44
CA GLU A 348 6.92 -20.60 -3.23
C GLU A 348 6.28 -19.43 -2.47
N TRP A 349 6.08 -19.59 -1.17
CA TRP A 349 5.58 -18.50 -0.31
C TRP A 349 6.60 -17.37 -0.18
N MET A 350 7.89 -17.70 0.02
CA MET A 350 8.93 -16.69 0.04
C MET A 350 9.00 -15.90 -1.27
N ARG A 351 8.77 -16.56 -2.42
CA ARG A 351 8.69 -15.87 -3.71
C ARG A 351 7.55 -14.85 -3.75
N LYS A 352 6.35 -15.23 -3.29
CA LYS A 352 5.20 -14.30 -3.18
C LYS A 352 5.53 -13.09 -2.30
N VAL A 353 6.18 -13.31 -1.15
CA VAL A 353 6.59 -12.23 -0.25
C VAL A 353 7.65 -11.31 -0.89
N PHE A 354 8.63 -11.86 -1.63
CA PHE A 354 9.73 -11.09 -2.20
C PHE A 354 9.37 -10.37 -3.51
N PHE A 355 8.36 -10.86 -4.26
CA PHE A 355 8.14 -10.40 -5.62
C PHE A 355 6.71 -9.91 -5.88
N ASP A 356 5.74 -10.36 -5.07
CA ASP A 356 4.32 -10.03 -5.24
C ASP A 356 3.77 -9.20 -4.05
N ALA A 357 4.66 -8.76 -3.15
CA ALA A 357 4.32 -8.01 -1.93
C ALA A 357 3.27 -8.71 -1.03
N GLU A 358 3.21 -10.05 -1.08
CA GLU A 358 2.26 -10.83 -0.27
C GLU A 358 2.53 -10.64 1.22
N THR A 359 1.47 -10.46 1.99
CA THR A 359 1.55 -10.27 3.43
C THR A 359 0.48 -11.05 4.18
N VAL A 360 0.85 -11.60 5.33
CA VAL A 360 -0.09 -12.22 6.29
C VAL A 360 -0.38 -11.32 7.48
N ARG A 361 0.18 -10.12 7.51
CA ARG A 361 0.05 -9.14 8.60
C ARG A 361 -0.43 -7.78 8.04
N PRO A 362 -1.66 -7.69 7.53
CA PRO A 362 -2.16 -6.47 6.90
C PRO A 362 -2.27 -5.29 7.88
N TYR A 363 -2.23 -5.56 9.18
CA TYR A 363 -2.24 -4.57 10.25
C TYR A 363 -0.88 -3.89 10.50
N MET A 364 0.22 -4.38 9.92
CA MET A 364 1.52 -3.71 9.99
C MET A 364 1.54 -2.48 9.08
N HIS A 365 1.95 -1.34 9.60
CA HIS A 365 2.07 -0.11 8.81
C HIS A 365 3.27 -0.15 7.86
N THR A 366 4.41 -0.66 8.35
CA THR A 366 5.63 -0.76 7.53
C THR A 366 5.48 -1.83 6.47
N ARG A 367 5.64 -1.44 5.21
CA ARG A 367 5.61 -2.36 4.05
C ARG A 367 6.96 -3.02 3.87
N MET A 368 6.97 -4.30 3.50
CA MET A 368 8.22 -4.99 3.14
C MET A 368 8.71 -4.52 1.77
N PRO A 369 9.96 -4.03 1.68
CA PRO A 369 10.55 -3.54 0.43
C PRO A 369 10.69 -4.63 -0.64
N GLN A 370 10.33 -4.31 -1.90
CA GLN A 370 10.41 -5.21 -3.05
C GLN A 370 11.63 -4.86 -3.92
N PHE A 371 12.65 -5.72 -3.92
CA PHE A 371 13.90 -5.48 -4.68
C PHE A 371 13.93 -6.15 -6.06
N GLY A 372 12.90 -6.93 -6.39
CA GLY A 372 12.71 -7.60 -7.67
C GLY A 372 13.48 -8.89 -7.86
N GLU A 373 12.95 -9.71 -8.75
CA GLU A 373 13.41 -11.07 -8.98
C GLU A 373 14.89 -11.14 -9.44
N ALA A 374 15.31 -10.23 -10.32
CA ALA A 374 16.69 -10.17 -10.79
C ALA A 374 17.73 -10.04 -9.65
N ASN A 375 17.33 -9.47 -8.51
CA ASN A 375 18.19 -9.25 -7.35
C ASN A 375 18.08 -10.36 -6.29
N LEU A 376 16.88 -10.93 -6.07
CA LEU A 376 16.60 -11.80 -4.93
C LEU A 376 16.19 -13.24 -5.29
N ARG A 377 16.06 -13.61 -6.57
CA ARG A 377 15.56 -14.95 -6.98
C ARG A 377 16.29 -16.15 -6.39
N HIS A 378 17.54 -15.95 -5.99
CA HIS A 378 18.38 -17.01 -5.39
C HIS A 378 18.07 -17.26 -3.91
N LEU A 379 17.49 -16.29 -3.19
CA LEU A 379 17.29 -16.37 -1.74
C LEU A 379 16.34 -17.49 -1.29
N PRO A 380 15.15 -17.72 -1.89
CA PRO A 380 14.23 -18.75 -1.42
C PRO A 380 14.88 -20.13 -1.35
N ALA A 381 15.56 -20.54 -2.42
CA ALA A 381 16.24 -21.82 -2.48
C ALA A 381 17.46 -21.91 -1.51
N LEU A 382 18.20 -20.81 -1.39
CA LEU A 382 19.33 -20.76 -0.45
C LEU A 382 18.86 -20.81 1.00
N PHE A 383 17.80 -20.09 1.35
CA PHE A 383 17.22 -20.18 2.69
C PHE A 383 16.77 -21.60 3.02
N GLU A 384 16.01 -22.24 2.12
CA GLU A 384 15.56 -23.63 2.33
C GLU A 384 16.74 -24.58 2.54
N LYS A 385 17.81 -24.45 1.74
CA LYS A 385 18.97 -25.31 1.82
C LYS A 385 19.78 -25.12 3.11
N VAL A 386 20.02 -23.84 3.48
CA VAL A 386 20.87 -23.49 4.63
C VAL A 386 20.15 -23.74 5.96
N ASP A 387 18.82 -23.51 6.00
CA ASP A 387 18.03 -23.58 7.23
C ASP A 387 17.34 -24.93 7.43
N ARG A 388 17.61 -25.92 6.59
CA ARG A 388 16.96 -27.23 6.63
C ARG A 388 17.02 -27.85 8.03
N LEU A 389 15.86 -28.31 8.52
CA LEU A 389 15.79 -29.05 9.78
C LEU A 389 16.53 -30.41 9.66
N PRO A 390 17.24 -30.84 10.71
CA PRO A 390 17.97 -32.10 10.70
C PRO A 390 17.07 -33.31 10.46
N LYS A 391 15.85 -33.29 11.04
CA LYS A 391 14.87 -34.35 10.91
C LYS A 391 13.63 -33.83 10.17
N LYS A 392 13.38 -34.39 8.98
CA LYS A 392 12.19 -34.09 8.19
C LYS A 392 11.00 -34.89 8.74
N VAL A 393 9.89 -34.20 8.98
CA VAL A 393 8.59 -34.79 9.31
C VAL A 393 7.67 -34.58 8.11
N GLU A 394 7.09 -35.65 7.61
CA GLU A 394 6.11 -35.59 6.53
C GLU A 394 4.70 -35.66 7.09
N LEU A 395 3.83 -34.85 6.54
CA LEU A 395 2.39 -34.88 6.81
C LEU A 395 1.67 -35.21 5.50
N PRO A 396 1.67 -36.51 5.10
CA PRO A 396 0.97 -36.93 3.89
C PRO A 396 -0.54 -36.68 4.01
N GLU A 397 -1.21 -36.58 2.88
CA GLU A 397 -2.69 -36.56 2.88
C GLU A 397 -3.24 -37.78 3.58
N PRO A 398 -4.28 -37.63 4.42
CA PRO A 398 -4.94 -38.76 5.06
C PRO A 398 -5.56 -39.71 4.02
N LYS A 399 -5.54 -41.00 4.35
CA LYS A 399 -6.30 -42.02 3.61
C LYS A 399 -7.78 -41.64 3.60
N ARG A 400 -8.53 -42.10 2.59
CA ARG A 400 -9.94 -41.74 2.40
C ARG A 400 -10.78 -41.92 3.66
N ASP A 401 -10.56 -42.99 4.40
CA ASP A 401 -11.33 -43.36 5.59
C ASP A 401 -10.96 -42.45 6.80
N ASP A 402 -9.74 -41.98 6.86
CA ASP A 402 -9.26 -41.08 7.93
C ASP A 402 -9.61 -39.60 7.69
N ARG A 403 -9.91 -39.21 6.46
CA ARG A 403 -10.18 -37.79 6.13
C ARG A 403 -11.28 -37.16 6.96
N ARG A 404 -12.35 -37.92 7.23
CA ARG A 404 -13.45 -37.45 8.09
C ARG A 404 -12.96 -37.23 9.53
N LYS A 405 -12.25 -38.22 10.10
CA LYS A 405 -11.70 -38.18 11.45
C LYS A 405 -10.82 -36.93 11.66
N TYR A 406 -9.88 -36.69 10.74
CA TYR A 406 -8.99 -35.51 10.83
C TYR A 406 -9.70 -34.19 10.58
N ARG A 407 -10.65 -34.13 9.66
CA ARG A 407 -11.44 -32.90 9.43
C ARG A 407 -12.27 -32.53 10.65
N GLU A 408 -12.95 -33.51 11.27
CA GLU A 408 -13.76 -33.28 12.46
C GLU A 408 -12.88 -32.95 13.68
N GLY A 409 -11.77 -33.67 13.87
CA GLY A 409 -10.79 -33.38 14.92
C GLY A 409 -10.17 -32.00 14.79
N GLY A 410 -9.71 -31.62 13.61
CA GLY A 410 -9.16 -30.28 13.34
C GLY A 410 -10.19 -29.15 13.56
N HIS A 411 -11.41 -29.34 13.08
CA HIS A 411 -12.52 -28.41 13.31
C HIS A 411 -12.80 -28.21 14.81
N LEU A 412 -12.87 -29.29 15.59
CA LEU A 412 -13.09 -29.24 17.02
C LEU A 412 -11.92 -28.55 17.75
N LEU A 413 -10.68 -28.92 17.42
CA LEU A 413 -9.48 -28.36 18.06
C LEU A 413 -9.36 -26.83 17.86
N VAL A 414 -9.67 -26.33 16.66
CA VAL A 414 -9.54 -24.91 16.34
C VAL A 414 -10.62 -24.06 17.02
N GLY A 415 -11.84 -24.61 17.23
CA GLY A 415 -12.99 -23.91 17.80
C GLY A 415 -12.91 -23.66 19.29
N ASP A 416 -13.89 -22.89 19.80
CA ASP A 416 -14.03 -22.50 21.22
C ASP A 416 -14.25 -23.69 22.19
N LYS A 417 -14.75 -24.81 21.67
CA LYS A 417 -14.89 -26.06 22.41
C LYS A 417 -13.64 -26.94 22.38
N GLY A 418 -12.59 -26.52 21.70
CA GLY A 418 -11.32 -27.22 21.55
C GLY A 418 -10.16 -26.50 22.25
N LEU A 419 -9.11 -26.19 21.47
CA LEU A 419 -7.95 -25.40 21.92
C LEU A 419 -8.19 -23.89 21.81
N ASN A 420 -9.32 -23.50 21.27
CA ASN A 420 -9.76 -22.10 21.10
C ASN A 420 -8.75 -21.22 20.31
N CYS A 421 -8.18 -21.76 19.26
CA CYS A 421 -7.21 -21.04 18.42
C CYS A 421 -7.81 -19.73 17.86
N ILE A 422 -9.13 -19.75 17.60
CA ILE A 422 -9.88 -18.59 17.08
C ILE A 422 -9.97 -17.42 18.07
N ALA A 423 -9.68 -17.62 19.36
CA ALA A 423 -9.59 -16.50 20.29
C ALA A 423 -8.48 -15.50 19.94
N CYS A 424 -7.45 -15.96 19.21
CA CYS A 424 -6.30 -15.15 18.82
C CYS A 424 -6.08 -15.07 17.31
N HIS A 425 -6.67 -15.97 16.52
CA HIS A 425 -6.42 -16.09 15.08
C HIS A 425 -7.68 -15.88 14.27
N ASN A 426 -7.54 -15.16 13.16
CA ASN A 426 -8.55 -15.11 12.10
C ASN A 426 -8.68 -16.49 11.43
N PHE A 427 -9.83 -16.76 10.84
CA PHE A 427 -10.08 -18.00 10.11
C PHE A 427 -10.95 -17.74 8.88
N ASN A 428 -10.50 -18.14 7.71
CA ASN A 428 -11.23 -18.05 6.44
C ASN A 428 -11.75 -16.62 6.15
N GLY A 429 -10.92 -15.61 6.39
CA GLY A 429 -11.27 -14.19 6.26
C GLY A 429 -12.20 -13.66 7.35
N LYS A 430 -12.61 -14.48 8.32
CA LYS A 430 -13.41 -14.07 9.47
C LYS A 430 -12.51 -13.64 10.61
N THR A 431 -12.92 -12.57 11.27
CA THR A 431 -12.13 -11.95 12.34
C THR A 431 -12.28 -12.75 13.63
N SER A 432 -11.17 -12.96 14.33
CA SER A 432 -11.14 -13.48 15.69
C SER A 432 -12.01 -12.62 16.64
N PRO A 433 -12.73 -13.23 17.58
CA PRO A 433 -13.45 -12.47 18.63
C PRO A 433 -12.54 -11.76 19.64
N GLY A 434 -11.27 -12.13 19.72
CA GLY A 434 -10.26 -11.51 20.58
C GLY A 434 -9.15 -10.84 19.78
N LEU A 435 -7.92 -11.36 19.87
CA LEU A 435 -6.77 -10.85 19.09
C LEU A 435 -6.93 -11.21 17.61
N LYS A 436 -6.65 -10.27 16.71
CA LYS A 436 -6.81 -10.49 15.26
C LYS A 436 -5.51 -10.96 14.62
N GLY A 437 -4.96 -12.06 15.09
CA GLY A 437 -3.76 -12.67 14.57
C GLY A 437 -3.91 -13.18 13.12
N ILE A 438 -2.82 -13.74 12.61
CA ILE A 438 -2.76 -14.28 11.25
C ILE A 438 -3.89 -15.29 11.02
N ASP A 439 -4.53 -15.25 9.84
CA ASP A 439 -5.53 -16.26 9.44
C ASP A 439 -4.88 -17.64 9.36
N LEU A 440 -5.49 -18.61 10.06
CA LEU A 440 -4.94 -19.96 10.20
C LEU A 440 -4.87 -20.73 8.88
N LEU A 441 -5.75 -20.45 7.93
CA LEU A 441 -5.73 -21.13 6.62
C LEU A 441 -4.47 -20.82 5.81
N ASN A 442 -3.87 -19.63 6.02
CA ASN A 442 -2.59 -19.30 5.39
C ASN A 442 -1.44 -20.23 5.83
N SER A 443 -1.61 -20.98 6.92
CA SER A 443 -0.55 -21.86 7.45
C SER A 443 -0.16 -22.96 6.48
N PHE A 444 -1.11 -23.56 5.78
CA PHE A 444 -0.84 -24.65 4.85
C PHE A 444 -0.04 -24.20 3.61
N GLU A 445 -0.38 -23.07 3.02
CA GLU A 445 0.35 -22.55 1.85
C GLU A 445 1.74 -22.02 2.21
N ARG A 446 1.89 -21.51 3.44
CA ARG A 446 3.06 -20.76 3.88
C ARG A 446 4.13 -21.60 4.52
N LEU A 447 3.72 -22.57 5.37
CA LEU A 447 4.66 -23.27 6.26
C LEU A 447 5.16 -24.59 5.67
N GLN A 448 6.42 -24.92 6.00
CA GLN A 448 6.94 -26.26 5.82
C GLN A 448 6.27 -27.22 6.83
N PRO A 449 5.82 -28.42 6.42
CA PRO A 449 5.16 -29.38 7.31
C PRO A 449 6.01 -29.74 8.55
N SER A 450 7.27 -30.00 8.36
CA SER A 450 8.20 -30.31 9.47
C SER A 450 8.26 -29.20 10.51
N TRP A 451 8.38 -27.94 10.04
CA TRP A 451 8.43 -26.80 10.94
C TRP A 451 7.10 -26.61 11.69
N PHE A 452 5.96 -26.82 11.00
CA PHE A 452 4.64 -26.73 11.62
C PHE A 452 4.50 -27.71 12.78
N VAL A 453 4.90 -29.00 12.60
CA VAL A 453 4.83 -30.01 13.66
C VAL A 453 5.65 -29.60 14.86
N HIS A 454 6.92 -29.23 14.65
CA HIS A 454 7.80 -28.86 15.75
C HIS A 454 7.33 -27.59 16.46
N PHE A 455 6.90 -26.59 15.71
CA PHE A 455 6.39 -25.35 16.26
C PHE A 455 5.13 -25.57 17.11
N MET A 456 4.18 -26.38 16.62
CA MET A 456 2.94 -26.65 17.39
C MET A 456 3.22 -27.34 18.71
N LYS A 457 4.20 -28.25 18.74
CA LYS A 457 4.59 -28.99 19.96
C LYS A 457 5.42 -28.17 20.95
N ASN A 458 6.17 -27.17 20.47
CA ASN A 458 6.98 -26.31 21.34
C ASN A 458 7.15 -24.89 20.73
N PRO A 459 6.13 -24.04 20.75
CA PRO A 459 6.19 -22.72 20.14
C PRO A 459 7.24 -21.80 20.77
N GLN A 460 7.49 -21.92 22.07
CA GLN A 460 8.45 -21.10 22.81
C GLN A 460 9.91 -21.32 22.35
N GLN A 461 10.27 -22.55 21.96
CA GLN A 461 11.59 -22.85 21.41
C GLN A 461 11.88 -22.09 20.11
N TYR A 462 10.87 -21.97 19.24
CA TYR A 462 11.00 -21.30 17.95
C TYR A 462 10.78 -19.78 18.01
N ARG A 463 10.14 -19.34 19.06
CA ARG A 463 9.87 -17.92 19.29
C ARG A 463 9.76 -17.62 20.77
N PRO A 464 10.88 -17.38 21.47
CA PRO A 464 10.89 -17.00 22.88
C PRO A 464 9.98 -15.80 23.15
N GLY A 465 9.17 -15.87 24.18
CA GLY A 465 8.21 -14.83 24.56
C GLY A 465 6.95 -14.74 23.69
N ILE A 466 6.68 -15.73 22.83
CA ILE A 466 5.42 -15.79 22.08
C ILE A 466 4.23 -15.99 23.03
N VAL A 467 3.15 -15.29 22.75
CA VAL A 467 1.87 -15.37 23.52
C VAL A 467 1.13 -16.70 23.25
N MET A 468 1.42 -17.35 22.11
CA MET A 468 0.79 -18.63 21.74
C MET A 468 1.06 -19.71 22.78
N PRO A 469 0.01 -20.31 23.38
CA PRO A 469 0.18 -21.38 24.38
C PRO A 469 0.82 -22.65 23.78
N ASN A 470 1.48 -23.42 24.61
CA ASN A 470 1.85 -24.78 24.26
C ASN A 470 0.69 -25.73 24.66
N TYR A 471 0.05 -26.34 23.66
CA TYR A 471 -1.07 -27.27 23.87
C TYR A 471 -0.62 -28.74 23.98
N TRP A 472 0.68 -28.99 23.82
CA TRP A 472 1.31 -30.34 23.95
C TRP A 472 2.56 -30.28 24.83
N PRO A 473 2.45 -29.83 26.10
CA PRO A 473 3.58 -29.73 27.00
C PRO A 473 4.17 -31.14 27.27
N GLY A 474 5.49 -31.26 27.11
CA GLY A 474 6.16 -32.57 27.22
C GLY A 474 5.79 -33.58 26.13
N GLY A 475 5.04 -33.17 25.11
CA GLY A 475 4.54 -34.05 24.03
C GLY A 475 3.15 -34.63 24.33
N GLU A 476 2.55 -34.32 25.47
CA GLU A 476 1.20 -34.75 25.83
C GLU A 476 0.12 -33.75 25.41
N ALA A 477 -1.00 -34.27 24.90
CA ALA A 477 -2.12 -33.42 24.50
C ALA A 477 -2.93 -32.91 25.71
N VAL A 478 -3.21 -31.63 25.75
CA VAL A 478 -4.15 -31.02 26.74
C VAL A 478 -5.58 -31.54 26.53
N ARG A 479 -6.00 -31.78 25.29
CA ARG A 479 -7.33 -32.35 24.95
C ARG A 479 -7.20 -33.86 24.74
N LYS A 480 -7.33 -34.61 25.84
CA LYS A 480 -7.22 -36.10 25.79
C LYS A 480 -8.44 -36.77 25.16
N ASP A 481 -9.56 -36.06 25.08
CA ASP A 481 -10.83 -36.51 24.49
C ASP A 481 -10.89 -36.40 22.97
N VAL A 482 -9.92 -35.71 22.35
CA VAL A 482 -9.88 -35.53 20.88
C VAL A 482 -8.77 -36.40 20.31
N LEU A 483 -9.12 -37.27 19.35
CA LEU A 483 -8.17 -38.19 18.70
C LEU A 483 -7.37 -38.99 19.74
N GLU A 484 -8.07 -39.50 20.77
CA GLU A 484 -7.49 -40.33 21.85
C GLU A 484 -6.34 -39.67 22.63
N GLY A 485 -6.26 -38.32 22.58
CA GLY A 485 -5.18 -37.58 23.20
C GLY A 485 -3.84 -37.72 22.50
N ASN A 486 -3.79 -38.28 21.30
CA ASN A 486 -2.55 -38.45 20.57
C ASN A 486 -2.09 -37.13 19.96
N ALA A 487 -0.95 -36.60 20.43
CA ALA A 487 -0.39 -35.34 20.03
C ALA A 487 -0.08 -35.26 18.52
N ASP A 488 0.47 -36.33 17.94
CA ASP A 488 0.83 -36.38 16.53
C ASP A 488 -0.44 -36.37 15.64
N GLU A 489 -1.45 -37.13 16.03
CA GLU A 489 -2.73 -37.17 15.33
C GLU A 489 -3.45 -35.82 15.42
N GLN A 490 -3.42 -35.14 16.55
CA GLN A 490 -4.00 -33.80 16.70
C GLN A 490 -3.32 -32.76 15.82
N VAL A 491 -1.98 -32.73 15.78
CA VAL A 491 -1.23 -31.81 14.92
C VAL A 491 -1.47 -32.14 13.43
N ARG A 492 -1.54 -33.44 13.08
CA ARG A 492 -1.92 -33.90 11.72
C ARG A 492 -3.32 -33.44 11.33
N ALA A 493 -4.28 -33.55 12.27
CA ALA A 493 -5.66 -33.10 12.04
C ALA A 493 -5.74 -31.59 11.79
N LEU A 494 -5.00 -30.78 12.56
CA LEU A 494 -4.90 -29.34 12.31
C LEU A 494 -4.34 -29.04 10.92
N TRP A 495 -3.24 -29.72 10.53
CA TRP A 495 -2.64 -29.54 9.23
C TRP A 495 -3.59 -29.89 8.10
N HIS A 496 -4.28 -31.05 8.21
CA HIS A 496 -5.28 -31.45 7.21
C HIS A 496 -6.46 -30.49 7.17
N TYR A 497 -6.93 -30.00 8.32
CA TYR A 497 -8.03 -29.05 8.37
C TYR A 497 -7.65 -27.73 7.68
N PHE A 498 -6.43 -27.24 7.85
CA PHE A 498 -5.94 -26.04 7.17
C PHE A 498 -5.73 -26.26 5.66
N SER A 499 -5.39 -27.49 5.23
CA SER A 499 -5.23 -27.83 3.80
C SER A 499 -6.53 -27.73 3.01
N LEU A 500 -7.70 -27.78 3.67
CA LEU A 500 -9.01 -27.63 3.03
C LEU A 500 -9.23 -26.20 2.48
N GLY A 501 -8.40 -25.23 2.91
CA GLY A 501 -8.49 -23.84 2.46
C GLY A 501 -9.90 -23.28 2.68
N ARG A 502 -10.41 -22.52 1.72
CA ARG A 502 -11.74 -21.88 1.81
C ARG A 502 -12.92 -22.85 1.96
N SER A 503 -12.74 -24.12 1.66
CA SER A 503 -13.76 -25.14 1.86
C SER A 503 -13.82 -25.71 3.28
N ALA A 504 -12.88 -25.32 4.15
CA ALA A 504 -12.92 -25.67 5.56
C ALA A 504 -14.18 -25.09 6.22
N ARG A 505 -14.93 -25.95 6.94
CA ARG A 505 -16.07 -25.49 7.74
C ARG A 505 -15.58 -24.54 8.82
N ASP A 506 -16.33 -23.47 9.09
CA ASP A 506 -16.02 -22.54 10.16
C ASP A 506 -15.96 -23.22 11.52
N PRO A 507 -14.90 -23.01 12.31
CA PRO A 507 -14.81 -23.55 13.68
C PRO A 507 -15.87 -22.91 14.59
N SER A 508 -16.35 -23.66 15.58
CA SER A 508 -17.31 -23.15 16.56
C SER A 508 -16.74 -21.94 17.29
N GLY A 509 -17.57 -20.92 17.53
CA GLY A 509 -17.16 -19.68 18.21
C GLY A 509 -16.55 -18.61 17.31
N ILE A 510 -16.11 -18.93 16.06
CA ILE A 510 -15.78 -17.86 15.12
C ILE A 510 -17.07 -17.13 14.75
N ARG A 511 -17.16 -15.87 15.12
CA ARG A 511 -18.33 -15.10 14.74
C ARG A 511 -18.29 -14.85 13.24
N SER A 512 -19.40 -15.09 12.55
CA SER A 512 -19.66 -14.43 11.28
C SER A 512 -19.87 -12.95 11.57
N VAL A 513 -18.81 -12.23 11.84
CA VAL A 513 -18.86 -10.76 11.81
C VAL A 513 -19.21 -10.43 10.38
N GLY A 514 -20.24 -9.60 10.20
CA GLY A 514 -20.64 -9.17 8.87
C GLY A 514 -19.41 -8.78 8.07
N THR A 515 -19.35 -9.23 6.83
CA THR A 515 -18.22 -8.89 5.97
C THR A 515 -18.26 -7.41 5.70
N ASP A 516 -17.29 -6.66 6.20
CA ASP A 516 -17.18 -5.24 5.92
C ASP A 516 -16.84 -5.04 4.44
N LEU A 517 -17.77 -4.44 3.73
CA LEU A 517 -17.55 -4.07 2.34
C LEU A 517 -16.90 -2.70 2.30
N LYS A 518 -15.69 -2.64 1.71
CA LYS A 518 -14.96 -1.38 1.52
C LYS A 518 -15.20 -0.82 0.12
N VAL A 519 -15.21 0.49 0.01
CA VAL A 519 -15.16 1.22 -1.26
C VAL A 519 -13.72 1.64 -1.50
N THR A 520 -13.17 1.32 -2.67
CA THR A 520 -11.78 1.61 -3.02
C THR A 520 -11.71 2.72 -4.08
N ASP A 521 -11.59 2.34 -5.33
CA ASP A 521 -11.31 3.21 -6.49
C ASP A 521 -12.55 3.58 -7.31
N ARG A 522 -13.66 2.84 -7.13
CA ARG A 522 -14.92 3.03 -7.86
C ARG A 522 -16.13 2.87 -6.95
N VAL A 523 -17.27 3.35 -7.41
CA VAL A 523 -18.55 3.20 -6.70
C VAL A 523 -18.87 1.73 -6.48
N ARG A 524 -19.31 1.41 -5.26
CA ARG A 524 -19.74 0.08 -4.88
C ARG A 524 -21.22 0.06 -4.55
N VAL A 525 -21.95 -0.91 -5.14
CA VAL A 525 -23.36 -1.12 -4.90
C VAL A 525 -23.54 -2.47 -4.21
N TYR A 526 -24.36 -2.50 -3.16
CA TYR A 526 -24.77 -3.71 -2.47
C TYR A 526 -26.29 -3.78 -2.29
N ARG A 527 -26.89 -4.92 -2.62
CA ARG A 527 -28.32 -5.18 -2.47
C ARG A 527 -28.56 -6.13 -1.31
N GLY A 528 -29.45 -5.77 -0.40
CA GLY A 528 -29.78 -6.60 0.73
C GLY A 528 -30.87 -5.98 1.62
N ARG A 529 -31.32 -6.72 2.61
CA ARG A 529 -32.22 -6.20 3.64
C ARG A 529 -31.47 -5.23 4.53
N SER A 530 -32.12 -4.19 5.00
CA SER A 530 -31.56 -3.26 5.96
C SER A 530 -32.64 -2.60 6.80
N ARG A 531 -32.35 -2.35 8.09
CA ARG A 531 -33.26 -1.58 8.95
C ARG A 531 -33.56 -0.19 8.35
N ILE A 532 -32.57 0.43 7.70
CA ILE A 532 -32.71 1.78 7.15
C ILE A 532 -33.25 1.81 5.71
N ALA A 533 -33.34 0.67 5.03
CA ALA A 533 -33.74 0.64 3.61
C ALA A 533 -34.69 -0.52 3.27
N GLY A 534 -35.33 -1.13 4.26
CA GLY A 534 -36.35 -2.17 4.06
C GLY A 534 -35.82 -3.49 3.51
N TYR A 535 -36.71 -4.29 2.93
CA TYR A 535 -36.39 -5.60 2.37
C TYR A 535 -35.67 -5.53 1.04
N ARG A 536 -35.86 -4.47 0.26
CA ARG A 536 -35.24 -4.23 -1.04
C ARG A 536 -34.28 -3.06 -0.98
N GLY A 537 -33.46 -3.03 0.08
CA GLY A 537 -32.45 -2.01 0.28
C GLY A 537 -31.30 -2.10 -0.72
N ILE A 538 -30.84 -0.95 -1.18
CA ILE A 538 -29.66 -0.79 -2.05
C ILE A 538 -28.72 0.20 -1.40
N ALA A 539 -27.58 -0.27 -0.91
CA ALA A 539 -26.52 0.60 -0.39
C ALA A 539 -25.58 0.99 -1.52
N VAL A 540 -25.16 2.24 -1.56
CA VAL A 540 -24.22 2.78 -2.56
C VAL A 540 -23.13 3.56 -1.83
N GLY A 541 -21.88 3.17 -2.04
CA GLY A 541 -20.70 3.82 -1.47
C GLY A 541 -19.82 4.43 -2.55
N PHE A 542 -19.31 5.63 -2.29
CA PHE A 542 -18.45 6.36 -3.20
C PHE A 542 -17.01 6.42 -2.69
N PRO A 543 -16.00 6.43 -3.58
CA PRO A 543 -14.67 6.86 -3.21
C PRO A 543 -14.71 8.24 -2.53
N GLY A 544 -14.01 8.40 -1.40
CA GLY A 544 -14.11 9.61 -0.57
C GLY A 544 -15.09 9.50 0.60
N GLY A 545 -15.73 8.32 0.78
CA GLY A 545 -16.42 7.96 2.02
C GLY A 545 -17.84 8.50 2.18
N LEU A 546 -18.46 9.09 1.14
CA LEU A 546 -19.88 9.37 1.18
C LEU A 546 -20.67 8.14 0.74
N ASN A 547 -21.73 7.80 1.48
CA ASN A 547 -22.55 6.64 1.23
C ASN A 547 -24.03 6.98 1.39
N TYR A 548 -24.89 6.21 0.70
CA TYR A 548 -26.33 6.30 0.91
C TYR A 548 -27.01 4.93 0.84
N ALA A 549 -28.23 4.87 1.37
CA ALA A 549 -29.15 3.76 1.21
C ALA A 549 -30.41 4.21 0.46
N PHE A 550 -30.79 3.42 -0.54
CA PHE A 550 -32.01 3.61 -1.33
C PHE A 550 -32.97 2.46 -1.02
N ASN A 551 -34.22 2.79 -0.71
CA ASN A 551 -35.27 1.81 -0.52
C ASN A 551 -36.04 1.62 -1.84
N ALA A 552 -35.77 0.50 -2.52
CA ALA A 552 -36.41 0.19 -3.80
C ALA A 552 -37.88 -0.22 -3.67
N GLU A 553 -38.38 -0.46 -2.45
CA GLU A 553 -39.81 -0.72 -2.24
C GLU A 553 -40.65 0.55 -2.35
N TYR A 554 -40.08 1.71 -2.00
CA TYR A 554 -40.82 2.97 -1.88
C TYR A 554 -40.25 4.11 -2.74
N GLY A 555 -39.09 3.88 -3.40
CA GLY A 555 -38.41 4.90 -4.23
C GLY A 555 -37.75 6.00 -3.42
N SER A 556 -37.49 5.74 -2.12
CA SER A 556 -36.96 6.75 -1.23
C SER A 556 -35.45 6.60 -1.01
N LEU A 557 -34.76 7.74 -0.96
CA LEU A 557 -33.43 7.84 -0.39
C LEU A 557 -33.62 7.79 1.13
N SER A 558 -33.26 6.69 1.75
CA SER A 558 -33.65 6.36 3.14
C SER A 558 -32.57 6.65 4.18
N GLY A 559 -31.32 6.84 3.77
CA GLY A 559 -30.24 7.18 4.66
C GLY A 559 -28.99 7.69 3.98
N LEU A 560 -28.26 8.56 4.67
CA LEU A 560 -26.98 9.14 4.24
C LEU A 560 -25.97 9.00 5.38
N TRP A 561 -24.70 8.64 5.07
CA TRP A 561 -23.64 8.65 6.06
C TRP A 561 -22.27 8.89 5.43
N SER A 562 -21.33 9.37 6.24
CA SER A 562 -19.91 9.54 5.88
C SER A 562 -19.04 8.55 6.64
N GLY A 563 -18.00 8.03 5.99
CA GLY A 563 -17.06 7.06 6.55
C GLY A 563 -17.13 5.70 5.86
N ASP A 564 -16.88 4.62 6.61
CA ASP A 564 -16.89 3.26 6.09
C ASP A 564 -18.25 2.84 5.54
N PHE A 565 -18.24 1.98 4.51
CA PHE A 565 -19.43 1.67 3.73
C PHE A 565 -20.48 0.87 4.54
N VAL A 566 -20.48 -0.45 4.45
CA VAL A 566 -21.44 -1.31 5.14
C VAL A 566 -20.79 -2.59 5.65
N SER A 567 -21.34 -3.14 6.73
CA SER A 567 -21.14 -4.54 7.11
C SER A 567 -22.30 -5.39 6.59
N VAL A 568 -21.98 -6.60 6.14
CA VAL A 568 -22.96 -7.55 5.60
C VAL A 568 -22.97 -8.81 6.44
N GLY A 569 -24.15 -9.19 6.93
CA GLY A 569 -24.38 -10.44 7.63
C GLY A 569 -25.04 -11.47 6.71
N TRP A 570 -24.35 -12.58 6.41
CA TRP A 570 -24.91 -13.70 5.66
C TRP A 570 -25.62 -14.66 6.63
N GLY A 571 -26.88 -14.46 6.87
CA GLY A 571 -27.69 -15.33 7.72
C GLY A 571 -28.61 -16.24 6.91
N GLY A 572 -28.42 -17.55 6.98
CA GLY A 572 -29.34 -18.61 6.65
C GLY A 572 -29.81 -18.73 5.21
N GLN A 573 -30.80 -18.03 4.78
CA GLN A 573 -31.46 -18.25 3.49
C GLN A 573 -31.34 -17.03 2.56
N GLY A 574 -30.23 -16.86 1.86
CA GLY A 574 -30.18 -15.97 0.70
C GLY A 574 -29.62 -14.55 0.98
N ALA A 575 -30.38 -13.49 0.76
CA ALA A 575 -29.88 -12.13 0.77
C ALA A 575 -29.34 -11.69 2.14
N GLY A 576 -28.04 -11.36 2.22
CA GLY A 576 -27.41 -10.86 3.42
C GLY A 576 -28.00 -9.49 3.86
N ASN A 577 -28.10 -9.28 5.17
CA ASN A 577 -28.47 -7.98 5.71
C ASN A 577 -27.27 -7.05 5.64
N PHE A 578 -27.49 -5.76 5.31
CA PHE A 578 -26.44 -4.76 5.42
C PHE A 578 -26.74 -3.73 6.51
N ASN A 579 -25.68 -3.27 7.18
CA ASN A 579 -25.74 -2.20 8.16
C ASN A 579 -24.65 -1.17 7.84
N PRO A 580 -24.95 0.14 7.88
CA PRO A 580 -23.95 1.19 7.78
C PRO A 580 -22.84 1.01 8.83
N ARG A 581 -21.60 1.28 8.45
CA ARG A 581 -20.45 1.23 9.37
C ARG A 581 -20.22 2.55 10.10
N ALA A 582 -21.00 3.56 9.79
CA ALA A 582 -21.08 4.81 10.53
C ALA A 582 -22.54 5.14 10.82
N ARG A 583 -22.79 6.08 11.72
CA ARG A 583 -24.15 6.49 12.09
C ARG A 583 -24.83 7.17 10.90
N PRO A 584 -25.90 6.59 10.33
CA PRO A 584 -26.61 7.20 9.21
C PRO A 584 -27.50 8.33 9.70
N ILE A 585 -27.68 9.35 8.85
CA ILE A 585 -28.78 10.29 8.93
C ILE A 585 -29.95 9.61 8.24
N GLU A 586 -30.98 9.26 8.98
CA GLU A 586 -32.17 8.58 8.45
C GLU A 586 -33.09 9.61 7.80
N LEU A 587 -33.56 9.30 6.60
CA LEU A 587 -34.52 10.09 5.85
C LEU A 587 -35.86 9.36 5.78
N ALA A 588 -36.91 10.04 5.26
CA ALA A 588 -38.23 9.44 5.15
C ALA A 588 -38.22 8.16 4.31
N GLN A 589 -38.88 7.12 4.82
CA GLN A 589 -38.97 5.81 4.17
C GLN A 589 -40.35 5.55 3.53
N ASP A 590 -41.21 6.58 3.44
CA ASP A 590 -42.49 6.48 2.77
C ASP A 590 -42.30 6.54 1.24
N VAL A 591 -43.39 6.31 0.49
CA VAL A 591 -43.37 6.50 -0.96
C VAL A 591 -42.86 7.92 -1.29
N ALA A 592 -41.82 7.98 -2.14
CA ALA A 592 -41.12 9.26 -2.36
C ALA A 592 -41.92 10.27 -3.17
N PHE A 593 -42.74 9.80 -4.11
CA PHE A 593 -43.56 10.60 -4.98
C PHE A 593 -45.02 10.19 -4.86
N TYR A 594 -45.91 11.19 -4.77
CA TYR A 594 -47.34 10.97 -4.75
C TYR A 594 -48.07 12.15 -5.36
N ARG A 595 -49.29 11.91 -5.87
CA ARG A 595 -50.17 12.94 -6.42
C ARG A 595 -51.22 13.33 -5.36
N LEU A 596 -50.98 14.43 -4.69
CA LEU A 596 -51.96 15.00 -3.78
C LEU A 596 -53.06 15.72 -4.58
N ALA A 597 -54.34 15.53 -4.21
CA ALA A 597 -55.45 16.26 -4.81
C ALA A 597 -55.48 17.72 -4.32
N LYS A 598 -55.07 17.95 -3.06
CA LYS A 598 -54.91 19.26 -2.43
C LYS A 598 -53.58 19.35 -1.70
N ASP A 599 -53.03 20.55 -1.57
CA ASP A 599 -51.72 20.78 -0.93
C ASP A 599 -51.70 20.45 0.59
N ASP A 600 -52.87 20.42 1.22
CA ASP A 600 -53.09 20.08 2.63
C ASP A 600 -53.45 18.60 2.87
N GLU A 601 -53.68 17.82 1.81
CA GLU A 601 -53.97 16.38 1.90
C GLU A 601 -52.84 15.62 2.63
N PRO A 602 -53.16 14.72 3.58
CA PRO A 602 -52.12 13.92 4.28
C PRO A 602 -51.27 13.09 3.35
N TRP A 603 -49.93 13.05 3.64
CA TRP A 603 -49.03 12.14 2.91
C TRP A 603 -49.38 10.69 3.19
N PRO A 604 -49.40 9.80 2.18
CA PRO A 604 -49.67 8.38 2.38
C PRO A 604 -48.45 7.73 3.05
N LEU A 605 -48.47 7.70 4.37
CA LEU A 605 -47.37 7.16 5.17
C LEU A 605 -47.23 5.63 5.03
N LEU A 606 -45.99 5.11 5.27
CA LEU A 606 -45.75 3.70 5.39
C LEU A 606 -46.57 3.09 6.53
N PRO A 607 -47.39 2.06 6.25
CA PRO A 607 -48.16 1.37 7.27
C PRO A 607 -47.27 0.83 8.38
N LYS A 608 -47.61 1.09 9.64
CA LYS A 608 -46.87 0.58 10.82
C LYS A 608 -47.62 -0.60 11.40
N MET A 609 -46.86 -1.67 11.63
CA MET A 609 -47.29 -2.79 12.47
C MET A 609 -46.74 -2.55 13.89
N ASP A 610 -47.57 -2.77 14.88
CA ASP A 610 -47.21 -2.71 16.28
C ASP A 610 -47.78 -3.95 17.05
N LYS A 611 -47.63 -3.96 18.34
CA LYS A 611 -48.16 -5.09 19.19
C LYS A 611 -49.67 -5.19 19.15
N GLU A 612 -50.37 -4.07 18.97
CA GLU A 612 -51.84 -4.00 18.92
C GLU A 612 -52.32 -4.36 17.51
N ASN A 613 -51.56 -3.99 16.47
CA ASN A 613 -51.85 -4.27 15.07
C ASN A 613 -50.70 -5.10 14.43
N PRO A 614 -50.62 -6.40 14.69
CA PRO A 614 -49.51 -7.24 14.21
C PRO A 614 -49.63 -7.60 12.75
N VAL A 615 -50.75 -7.28 12.10
CA VAL A 615 -50.99 -7.51 10.66
C VAL A 615 -50.81 -6.22 9.91
N ASN A 616 -50.11 -6.27 8.75
CA ASN A 616 -49.97 -5.09 7.91
C ASN A 616 -51.34 -4.54 7.44
N PRO A 617 -51.75 -3.31 7.85
CA PRO A 617 -53.07 -2.77 7.53
C PRO A 617 -53.25 -2.41 6.05
N ASP A 618 -52.15 -2.28 5.27
CA ASP A 618 -52.20 -2.05 3.83
C ASP A 618 -51.12 -2.91 3.12
N PRO A 619 -51.41 -4.19 2.85
CA PRO A 619 -50.47 -5.10 2.17
C PRO A 619 -50.16 -4.70 0.72
N LEU A 620 -50.96 -3.83 0.13
CA LEU A 620 -50.74 -3.39 -1.25
C LEU A 620 -49.89 -2.12 -1.35
N TYR A 621 -49.61 -1.45 -0.20
CA TYR A 621 -48.69 -0.32 -0.18
C TYR A 621 -47.28 -0.73 -0.61
N PRO A 622 -46.59 0.00 -1.46
CA PRO A 622 -46.95 1.28 -2.10
C PRO A 622 -47.56 1.11 -3.50
N ARG A 623 -47.87 -0.10 -3.96
CA ARG A 623 -48.43 -0.32 -5.31
C ARG A 623 -49.78 0.38 -5.52
N ASN A 624 -50.63 0.33 -4.53
CA ASN A 624 -51.93 1.05 -4.54
C ASN A 624 -51.75 2.57 -4.51
N ARG A 625 -50.55 3.10 -4.32
CA ARG A 625 -50.17 4.51 -4.45
C ARG A 625 -49.51 4.82 -5.78
N GLY A 626 -49.54 3.87 -6.73
CA GLY A 626 -48.99 4.03 -8.07
C GLY A 626 -47.49 3.85 -8.22
N TYR A 627 -46.80 3.45 -7.16
CA TYR A 627 -45.35 3.21 -7.23
C TYR A 627 -45.01 1.80 -7.76
N GLN A 628 -44.05 1.75 -8.67
CA GLN A 628 -43.50 0.46 -9.19
C GLN A 628 -42.02 0.62 -9.50
N PHE A 629 -41.16 -0.12 -8.78
CA PHE A 629 -39.74 -0.20 -9.09
C PHE A 629 -39.48 -1.07 -10.32
N LYS A 630 -38.69 -0.57 -11.28
CA LYS A 630 -38.35 -1.25 -12.54
C LYS A 630 -36.93 -1.81 -12.53
N GLY A 631 -36.04 -1.28 -11.71
CA GLY A 631 -34.65 -1.72 -11.63
C GLY A 631 -33.69 -0.55 -11.51
N TYR A 632 -32.42 -0.82 -11.76
CA TYR A 632 -31.41 0.23 -11.89
C TYR A 632 -30.35 -0.17 -12.92
N GLN A 633 -29.69 0.82 -13.51
CA GLN A 633 -28.56 0.67 -14.41
C GLN A 633 -27.34 1.35 -13.80
N LEU A 634 -26.15 0.77 -14.03
CA LEU A 634 -24.91 1.34 -13.60
C LEU A 634 -24.21 2.06 -14.77
N ASP A 635 -23.71 3.24 -14.54
CA ASP A 635 -22.83 3.89 -15.52
C ASP A 635 -21.40 3.32 -15.50
N ALA A 636 -20.50 3.85 -16.34
CA ALA A 636 -19.11 3.42 -16.43
C ALA A 636 -18.33 3.52 -15.11
N ASN A 637 -18.75 4.40 -14.19
CA ASN A 637 -18.16 4.60 -12.86
C ASN A 637 -18.85 3.75 -11.76
N GLY A 638 -19.85 2.95 -12.13
CA GLY A 638 -20.63 2.16 -11.19
C GLY A 638 -21.74 2.92 -10.46
N VAL A 639 -22.06 4.15 -10.86
CA VAL A 639 -23.14 4.94 -10.22
C VAL A 639 -24.49 4.46 -10.72
N PRO A 640 -25.44 4.09 -9.81
CA PRO A 640 -26.75 3.64 -10.21
C PRO A 640 -27.67 4.79 -10.62
N THR A 641 -28.46 4.56 -11.67
CA THR A 641 -29.69 5.28 -11.98
C THR A 641 -30.86 4.36 -11.65
N PHE A 642 -31.66 4.71 -10.66
CA PHE A 642 -32.84 3.95 -10.25
C PHE A 642 -34.01 4.30 -11.16
N MET A 643 -34.65 3.28 -11.73
CA MET A 643 -35.79 3.43 -12.65
C MET A 643 -37.07 2.95 -11.95
N TYR A 644 -38.05 3.77 -11.91
CA TYR A 644 -39.36 3.46 -11.33
C TYR A 644 -40.49 4.31 -11.93
N ARG A 645 -41.72 3.91 -11.64
CA ARG A 645 -42.90 4.64 -12.05
C ARG A 645 -43.66 5.14 -10.84
N THR A 646 -44.21 6.35 -10.92
CA THR A 646 -45.16 6.92 -9.97
C THR A 646 -46.43 7.36 -10.73
N GLY A 647 -47.54 6.67 -10.53
CA GLY A 647 -48.73 6.87 -11.37
C GLY A 647 -48.44 6.60 -12.85
N ALA A 648 -48.63 7.61 -13.69
CA ALA A 648 -48.33 7.55 -15.13
C ALA A 648 -46.95 8.12 -15.49
N VAL A 649 -46.16 8.57 -14.52
CA VAL A 649 -44.86 9.23 -14.74
C VAL A 649 -43.75 8.23 -14.58
N GLU A 650 -42.88 8.08 -15.58
CA GLU A 650 -41.61 7.36 -15.50
C GLU A 650 -40.54 8.24 -14.86
N VAL A 651 -39.72 7.63 -14.00
CA VAL A 651 -38.71 8.35 -13.21
C VAL A 651 -37.37 7.64 -13.32
N ASP A 652 -36.34 8.42 -13.71
CA ASP A 652 -34.94 8.04 -13.64
C ASP A 652 -34.24 8.90 -12.59
N ASP A 653 -33.78 8.28 -11.52
CA ASP A 653 -33.24 8.93 -10.35
C ASP A 653 -31.77 8.55 -10.13
N THR A 654 -30.88 9.54 -10.24
CA THR A 654 -29.44 9.35 -10.19
C THR A 654 -28.80 10.18 -9.07
N PRO A 655 -28.66 9.62 -7.87
CA PRO A 655 -27.92 10.29 -6.79
C PRO A 655 -26.40 10.11 -6.97
N ARG A 656 -25.66 11.23 -7.01
CA ARG A 656 -24.19 11.25 -7.13
C ARG A 656 -23.55 11.95 -5.94
N ALA A 657 -22.52 11.37 -5.37
CA ALA A 657 -21.73 12.05 -4.35
C ALA A 657 -20.95 13.22 -4.95
N VAL A 658 -20.90 14.30 -4.19
CA VAL A 658 -19.99 15.43 -4.40
C VAL A 658 -19.20 15.61 -3.12
N VAL A 659 -17.92 15.25 -3.17
CA VAL A 659 -16.99 15.33 -2.05
C VAL A 659 -15.88 16.29 -2.45
N THR A 660 -15.86 17.46 -1.80
CA THR A 660 -14.81 18.47 -1.95
C THR A 660 -14.33 18.91 -0.56
N ASN A 661 -13.26 19.70 -0.48
CA ASN A 661 -12.77 20.23 0.80
C ASN A 661 -13.82 21.03 1.57
N SER A 662 -14.77 21.62 0.85
CA SER A 662 -15.83 22.47 1.43
C SER A 662 -17.20 21.80 1.49
N MET A 663 -17.38 20.61 0.90
CA MET A 663 -18.68 19.97 0.79
C MET A 663 -18.62 18.44 0.79
N HIS A 664 -19.37 17.85 1.74
CA HIS A 664 -19.73 16.44 1.74
C HIS A 664 -21.22 16.29 1.47
N GLY A 665 -21.60 15.96 0.25
CA GLY A 665 -23.00 15.97 -0.12
C GLY A 665 -23.35 15.09 -1.32
N LEU A 666 -24.63 15.06 -1.63
CA LEU A 666 -25.22 14.28 -2.70
C LEU A 666 -26.00 15.20 -3.63
N VAL A 667 -25.74 15.12 -4.92
CA VAL A 667 -26.59 15.72 -5.94
C VAL A 667 -27.47 14.64 -6.54
N ARG A 668 -28.80 14.77 -6.35
CA ARG A 668 -29.79 13.86 -6.87
C ARG A 668 -30.39 14.50 -8.14
N THR A 669 -30.12 13.90 -9.29
CA THR A 669 -30.69 14.31 -10.58
C THR A 669 -31.84 13.38 -10.89
N ILE A 670 -33.06 13.93 -10.95
CA ILE A 670 -34.26 13.19 -11.22
C ILE A 670 -34.81 13.62 -12.57
N ARG A 671 -34.95 12.67 -13.48
CA ARG A 671 -35.56 12.86 -14.80
C ARG A 671 -36.94 12.23 -14.81
N PHE A 672 -37.87 12.90 -15.46
CA PHE A 672 -39.24 12.45 -15.58
C PHE A 672 -39.59 12.34 -17.06
N GLU A 673 -40.47 11.38 -17.37
CA GLU A 673 -41.12 11.26 -18.65
C GLU A 673 -42.63 11.10 -18.41
N SER A 674 -43.43 12.03 -18.91
CA SER A 674 -44.89 12.03 -18.70
C SER A 674 -45.63 12.08 -20.04
N ALA A 675 -46.69 11.30 -20.17
CA ALA A 675 -47.53 11.28 -21.38
C ALA A 675 -48.43 12.54 -21.53
N LYS A 676 -48.65 13.29 -20.44
CA LYS A 676 -49.45 14.50 -20.36
C LYS A 676 -48.91 15.42 -19.28
N ASP A 677 -49.44 16.65 -19.19
CA ASP A 677 -49.14 17.54 -18.09
C ASP A 677 -49.60 16.94 -16.76
N GLU A 678 -48.68 16.83 -15.78
CA GLU A 678 -48.92 16.22 -14.48
C GLU A 678 -48.40 17.10 -13.36
N THR A 679 -49.07 17.07 -12.21
CA THR A 679 -48.50 17.62 -10.96
C THR A 679 -48.25 16.47 -10.00
N VAL A 680 -47.00 16.31 -9.58
CA VAL A 680 -46.61 15.34 -8.57
C VAL A 680 -45.94 16.05 -7.40
N HIS A 681 -46.05 15.46 -6.22
CA HIS A 681 -45.35 15.96 -5.04
C HIS A 681 -44.26 14.99 -4.66
N PHE A 682 -43.08 15.53 -4.28
CA PHE A 682 -41.94 14.77 -3.79
C PHE A 682 -41.73 15.10 -2.32
N ARG A 683 -41.69 14.09 -1.46
CA ARG A 683 -41.45 14.26 -0.03
C ARG A 683 -39.95 14.32 0.25
N ALA A 684 -39.43 15.54 0.40
CA ALA A 684 -37.99 15.80 0.42
C ALA A 684 -37.35 15.69 1.82
N LEU A 685 -38.01 16.24 2.86
CA LEU A 685 -37.55 16.18 4.26
C LEU A 685 -38.74 16.04 5.21
N THR A 686 -38.49 15.45 6.39
CA THR A 686 -39.46 15.34 7.49
C THR A 686 -38.76 15.59 8.82
N GLY A 687 -39.56 15.93 9.86
CA GLY A 687 -39.06 16.17 11.19
C GLY A 687 -38.92 17.65 11.54
N LYS A 688 -37.86 18.05 12.21
CA LYS A 688 -37.62 19.44 12.60
C LYS A 688 -37.16 20.32 11.43
N VAL A 689 -37.95 20.38 10.35
CA VAL A 689 -37.60 21.11 9.15
C VAL A 689 -37.58 22.61 9.42
N ARG A 690 -36.51 23.29 9.02
CA ARG A 690 -36.33 24.76 9.05
C ARG A 690 -36.07 25.28 7.65
N GLN A 691 -36.74 26.34 7.27
CA GLN A 691 -36.44 27.09 6.05
C GLN A 691 -35.32 28.10 6.36
N LEU A 692 -34.24 28.06 5.57
CA LEU A 692 -33.08 28.97 5.69
C LEU A 692 -33.18 30.10 4.66
N THR A 693 -33.57 29.75 3.44
CA THR A 693 -33.87 30.67 2.34
C THR A 693 -35.02 30.08 1.53
N PRO A 694 -35.56 30.78 0.52
CA PRO A 694 -36.66 30.25 -0.34
C PRO A 694 -36.29 28.90 -1.00
N THR A 695 -35.02 28.59 -1.16
CA THR A 695 -34.52 27.35 -1.80
C THR A 695 -33.69 26.48 -0.90
N GLN A 696 -33.47 26.87 0.36
CA GLN A 696 -32.62 26.13 1.28
C GLN A 696 -33.39 25.75 2.54
N PHE A 697 -33.27 24.47 2.92
CA PHE A 697 -33.93 23.91 4.09
C PHE A 697 -32.96 23.08 4.87
N SER A 698 -33.20 22.86 6.15
CA SER A 698 -32.43 21.94 6.97
C SER A 698 -33.34 21.09 7.85
N ALA A 699 -32.94 19.85 8.10
CA ALA A 699 -33.55 18.99 9.08
C ALA A 699 -32.43 18.14 9.72
N ASP A 700 -32.35 18.14 11.05
CA ASP A 700 -31.31 17.47 11.83
C ASP A 700 -29.90 17.81 11.30
N ALA A 701 -29.15 16.82 10.79
CA ALA A 701 -27.79 16.97 10.28
C ALA A 701 -27.71 17.09 8.74
N VAL A 702 -28.83 17.40 8.07
CA VAL A 702 -28.89 17.57 6.60
C VAL A 702 -29.35 18.94 6.22
N LYS A 703 -28.70 19.56 5.25
CA LYS A 703 -29.11 20.74 4.53
C LYS A 703 -29.50 20.40 3.10
N LEU A 704 -30.58 20.95 2.62
CA LEU A 704 -31.17 20.65 1.32
C LEU A 704 -31.31 21.92 0.48
N TRP A 705 -30.94 21.85 -0.80
CA TRP A 705 -31.25 22.87 -1.82
C TRP A 705 -32.23 22.28 -2.80
N VAL A 706 -33.27 23.04 -3.07
CA VAL A 706 -34.38 22.64 -3.94
C VAL A 706 -34.59 23.66 -5.05
N PRO A 707 -35.21 23.27 -6.17
CA PRO A 707 -35.54 24.20 -7.25
C PRO A 707 -36.44 25.36 -6.77
N VAL A 708 -36.26 26.54 -7.37
CA VAL A 708 -37.05 27.75 -7.05
C VAL A 708 -38.55 27.50 -7.31
N GLY A 709 -39.41 27.97 -6.40
CA GLY A 709 -40.86 27.92 -6.53
C GLY A 709 -41.47 26.51 -6.38
N THR A 710 -40.72 25.50 -5.96
CA THR A 710 -41.26 24.15 -5.78
C THR A 710 -41.60 23.82 -4.33
N ALA A 711 -40.99 24.50 -3.36
CA ALA A 711 -41.07 24.16 -1.94
C ALA A 711 -42.46 24.46 -1.34
N LEU A 712 -43.00 23.45 -0.66
CA LEU A 712 -44.22 23.51 0.16
C LEU A 712 -43.88 22.98 1.55
N LEU A 713 -43.71 23.88 2.53
CA LEU A 713 -43.45 23.50 3.93
C LEU A 713 -44.78 23.47 4.68
N ARG A 714 -45.08 22.34 5.34
CA ARG A 714 -46.29 22.15 6.09
C ARG A 714 -46.09 21.37 7.39
N GLY A 715 -47.11 21.35 8.26
CA GLY A 715 -47.03 20.73 9.58
C GLY A 715 -46.36 21.60 10.64
N GLU A 716 -46.37 21.16 11.90
CA GLU A 716 -45.89 21.94 13.04
C GLU A 716 -44.85 21.13 13.86
N GLY A 717 -43.98 21.85 14.55
CA GLY A 717 -43.01 21.25 15.49
C GLY A 717 -42.08 20.20 14.84
N ALA A 718 -42.09 19.00 15.43
CA ALA A 718 -41.32 17.85 14.95
C ALA A 718 -42.03 17.04 13.84
N GLN A 719 -43.24 17.42 13.47
CA GLN A 719 -44.02 16.77 12.41
C GLN A 719 -44.05 17.60 11.11
N LYS A 720 -43.12 18.55 10.98
CA LYS A 720 -42.97 19.30 9.73
C LYS A 720 -42.48 18.42 8.61
N GLU A 721 -42.97 18.71 7.40
CA GLU A 721 -42.48 18.10 6.18
C GLU A 721 -42.28 19.12 5.08
N LEU A 722 -41.26 18.92 4.28
CA LEU A 722 -40.99 19.65 3.06
C LEU A 722 -41.40 18.79 1.88
N LEU A 723 -42.41 19.24 1.16
CA LEU A 723 -42.80 18.69 -0.14
C LEU A 723 -42.28 19.60 -1.25
N LEU A 724 -41.95 19.01 -2.40
CA LEU A 724 -41.73 19.76 -3.63
C LEU A 724 -42.90 19.52 -4.57
N LYS A 725 -43.65 20.56 -4.89
CA LYS A 725 -44.73 20.51 -5.86
C LYS A 725 -44.16 20.69 -7.26
N LEU A 726 -44.15 19.64 -8.02
CA LEU A 726 -43.49 19.55 -9.32
C LEU A 726 -44.56 19.56 -10.43
N LYS A 727 -44.59 20.60 -11.24
CA LYS A 727 -45.38 20.67 -12.46
C LYS A 727 -44.55 20.09 -13.61
N LEU A 728 -44.91 18.92 -14.05
CA LEU A 728 -44.21 18.16 -15.10
C LEU A 728 -44.99 18.38 -16.42
N PRO A 729 -44.37 19.00 -17.43
CA PRO A 729 -44.98 19.10 -18.75
C PRO A 729 -45.04 17.72 -19.44
N LYS A 730 -45.89 17.56 -20.41
CA LYS A 730 -45.86 16.42 -21.32
C LYS A 730 -44.45 16.29 -21.93
N GLY A 731 -43.90 15.07 -21.95
CA GLY A 731 -42.58 14.77 -22.44
C GLY A 731 -41.55 14.66 -21.30
N LYS A 732 -40.29 15.04 -21.59
CA LYS A 732 -39.16 14.90 -20.67
C LYS A 732 -38.88 16.17 -19.89
N SER A 733 -38.67 16.02 -18.60
CA SER A 733 -38.23 17.10 -17.71
C SER A 733 -37.21 16.59 -16.68
N LYS A 734 -36.54 17.51 -15.98
CA LYS A 734 -35.58 17.13 -14.93
C LYS A 734 -35.54 18.17 -13.81
N ILE A 735 -35.20 17.69 -12.61
CA ILE A 735 -34.86 18.53 -11.47
C ILE A 735 -33.53 18.09 -10.87
N GLN A 736 -32.91 18.96 -10.10
CA GLN A 736 -31.78 18.62 -9.24
C GLN A 736 -32.06 19.06 -7.81
N ILE A 737 -31.72 18.15 -6.87
CA ILE A 737 -31.81 18.37 -5.43
C ILE A 737 -30.45 18.09 -4.87
N ARG A 738 -29.97 18.98 -4.00
CA ARG A 738 -28.65 18.81 -3.39
C ARG A 738 -28.81 18.62 -1.88
N TYR A 739 -28.21 17.55 -1.38
CA TYR A 739 -28.10 17.25 0.05
C TYR A 739 -26.67 17.53 0.52
N GLU A 740 -26.49 18.15 1.66
CA GLU A 740 -25.22 18.36 2.34
C GLU A 740 -25.32 17.85 3.76
N LEU A 741 -24.33 17.04 4.17
CA LEU A 741 -24.22 16.57 5.54
C LEU A 741 -23.59 17.69 6.37
N LEU A 742 -24.31 18.12 7.41
CA LEU A 742 -23.76 19.03 8.41
C LEU A 742 -22.92 18.21 9.40
N ARG A 743 -21.61 18.49 9.47
CA ARG A 743 -20.66 17.86 10.37
C ARG A 743 -20.83 18.33 11.79
#